data_5bd170fc74dcd7af9dd1149afc6b5c15
#
_entry.id   5bd170fc74dcd7af9dd1149afc6b5c15
#
_cell.length_a   1.000
_cell.length_b   1.000
_cell.length_c   1.000
_cell.angle_alpha   90.00
_cell.angle_beta   90.00
_cell.angle_gamma   90.00
#
_symmetry.space_group_name_H-M   'P 1'
#
loop_
_entity.id
_entity.type
_entity.pdbx_description
1 polymer ?
#
loop_
_entity_poly.entity_id
_entity_poly.type
_entity_poly.pdbx_seq_one_letter_code
_entity_poly.pdbx_strand_id
1 'polypeptide(L)'
;EYTGIFSPGDFITAWDFYLPGASSRPADFYAEDNDATVLILRDAQGNLSSWLDKSEQAAGGFEGRPGATNWTTAGLGSYYWQTTVNASAFTAISVEGAMAYNFNAYTTYDVEASLDGTEWTKIGSVKIEGAKKWKDYRFDLPAKFDNAPSLSLRWIADKSSATDGSGSEKDGITLGAIYITGTPKLVNDGTAPVLLSYVPAEGSDNASITGKIVLNFDEKVKMAAGAKGELAGAKLEPAVTGKTVTFPYKNLAYGTEYTFTLPAGAVMDLCDNATTQAISIKFTPRTKPEIEKALYDFIVPDDGTIGDAVAAAEAREDVTKRFRIFFRNGSYVFPLSADKTKTGSDGKEYADPTTYITTPNISFIGESTKGVVITNAVPGVVIDGQYGPANVLEGIGKGDVLRLEKKATGCYFQNLTLKSAMGDSRGRDIVLNDNSDKTIFKDACLWAYQDTYVSNNENGRFYFEGGVLRGRTDYVCGKGDVYYQAVNFQVVGEGGYISAPSKPKQYGYIFNECEITGETSAANGKYTLGRPWGSGTPIALYINTVMKAQPKAEGWNEMSGGWPARMAEYNSVTAAGTPIDLSKRKKIFAQTHENNPVLTKSEAEWYTIENVLGQDGWDPAMTAEQAPEVTGLKSEGYVLSWDNNNYTSLWAVCGKNGIIGFTTEPKFEIPAADFKAGDTYGVRAANEMGGLGAQVDVTAESGISSVTADSEAVSTVWYNLQGIRVAEGAKGILIKVETFADGRTVTTKTVVE
;
A
#
# COMPACT_ATOMS: atom_id res chain seq x y z
N GLU A 1 -0.35 -12.48 -8.22
CA GLU A 1 0.66 -12.48 -7.14
C GLU A 1 0.77 -13.89 -6.57
N TYR A 2 1.96 -14.46 -6.60
CA TYR A 2 2.24 -15.70 -5.90
C TYR A 2 2.39 -15.37 -4.41
N THR A 3 1.45 -15.84 -3.61
CA THR A 3 1.42 -15.61 -2.16
C THR A 3 1.89 -16.87 -1.41
N GLY A 4 2.97 -17.50 -1.87
CA GLY A 4 3.60 -18.61 -1.15
C GLY A 4 3.96 -18.19 0.28
N ILE A 5 4.00 -19.14 1.20
CA ILE A 5 4.44 -18.91 2.59
C ILE A 5 5.97 -18.76 2.56
N PHE A 6 6.41 -17.66 2.03
CA PHE A 6 7.83 -17.35 1.91
C PHE A 6 8.26 -16.41 3.04
N SER A 7 9.21 -16.84 3.85
CA SER A 7 9.79 -16.03 4.91
C SER A 7 11.17 -15.54 4.47
N PRO A 8 11.37 -14.22 4.32
CA PRO A 8 12.69 -13.68 4.00
C PRO A 8 13.75 -14.16 5.01
N GLY A 9 14.78 -14.81 4.53
CA GLY A 9 15.85 -15.35 5.36
C GLY A 9 15.85 -16.88 5.51
N ASP A 10 14.76 -17.55 5.12
CA ASP A 10 14.68 -19.02 5.10
C ASP A 10 14.97 -19.59 3.71
N PHE A 11 15.20 -18.77 2.71
CA PHE A 11 15.51 -19.22 1.36
C PHE A 11 16.99 -19.53 1.18
N ILE A 12 17.26 -20.58 0.41
CA ILE A 12 18.59 -20.93 -0.10
C ILE A 12 18.82 -20.14 -1.38
N THR A 13 17.84 -20.21 -2.29
CA THR A 13 17.81 -19.41 -3.51
C THR A 13 16.38 -19.33 -4.05
N ALA A 14 16.08 -18.26 -4.81
CA ALA A 14 14.76 -18.07 -5.38
C ALA A 14 14.80 -17.30 -6.71
N TRP A 15 13.79 -17.56 -7.54
CA TRP A 15 13.48 -16.80 -8.76
C TRP A 15 12.03 -16.37 -8.69
N ASP A 16 11.78 -15.08 -8.75
CA ASP A 16 10.43 -14.54 -8.94
C ASP A 16 10.15 -14.17 -10.40
N PHE A 17 11.19 -14.23 -11.24
CA PHE A 17 11.16 -13.91 -12.67
C PHE A 17 10.71 -12.50 -13.00
N TYR A 18 10.81 -11.60 -12.08
CA TYR A 18 10.52 -10.20 -12.31
C TYR A 18 11.63 -9.46 -13.07
N LEU A 19 12.86 -9.93 -13.09
CA LEU A 19 13.95 -9.37 -13.88
C LEU A 19 14.11 -10.09 -15.22
N PRO A 20 14.48 -9.38 -16.31
CA PRO A 20 14.81 -10.01 -17.59
C PRO A 20 16.02 -10.92 -17.47
N GLY A 21 15.92 -12.13 -18.00
CA GLY A 21 17.00 -13.12 -18.02
C GLY A 21 17.76 -13.16 -19.34
N ALA A 22 18.97 -13.73 -19.27
CA ALA A 22 19.79 -14.13 -20.41
C ALA A 22 19.74 -15.65 -20.58
N SER A 23 20.65 -16.24 -21.35
CA SER A 23 20.76 -17.67 -21.63
C SER A 23 20.92 -18.59 -20.40
N SER A 24 21.35 -18.05 -19.28
CA SER A 24 21.22 -18.64 -17.96
C SER A 24 20.55 -17.62 -17.06
N ARG A 25 19.62 -18.09 -16.24
CA ARG A 25 18.89 -17.21 -15.33
C ARG A 25 19.53 -17.20 -13.96
N PRO A 26 20.31 -16.16 -13.58
CA PRO A 26 20.78 -15.98 -12.22
C PRO A 26 19.61 -15.92 -11.23
N ALA A 27 19.83 -16.39 -10.02
CA ALA A 27 18.84 -16.27 -8.95
C ALA A 27 18.52 -14.79 -8.67
N ASP A 28 17.25 -14.51 -8.41
CA ASP A 28 16.81 -13.18 -8.01
C ASP A 28 17.09 -12.92 -6.52
N PHE A 29 17.04 -13.97 -5.71
CA PHE A 29 17.36 -13.96 -4.28
C PHE A 29 18.20 -15.17 -3.92
N TYR A 30 19.16 -15.01 -3.02
CA TYR A 30 20.03 -16.08 -2.60
C TYR A 30 20.60 -15.87 -1.18
N ALA A 31 20.84 -16.97 -0.49
CA ALA A 31 21.61 -16.96 0.74
C ALA A 31 23.12 -16.86 0.42
N GLU A 32 23.91 -16.58 1.43
CA GLU A 32 25.36 -16.62 1.35
C GLU A 32 25.84 -17.93 0.69
N ASP A 33 26.87 -17.87 -0.15
CA ASP A 33 27.39 -18.99 -0.96
C ASP A 33 26.47 -19.48 -2.12
N ASN A 34 25.41 -18.75 -2.45
CA ASN A 34 24.53 -19.06 -3.58
C ASN A 34 24.43 -17.91 -4.60
N ASP A 35 25.34 -16.97 -4.57
CA ASP A 35 25.39 -15.79 -5.46
C ASP A 35 25.61 -16.15 -6.94
N ALA A 36 26.23 -17.29 -7.22
CA ALA A 36 26.46 -17.81 -8.56
C ALA A 36 25.38 -18.81 -9.03
N THR A 37 24.30 -19.00 -8.26
CA THR A 37 23.25 -19.96 -8.60
C THR A 37 22.47 -19.50 -9.84
N VAL A 38 22.31 -20.43 -10.79
CA VAL A 38 21.60 -20.17 -12.05
C VAL A 38 20.56 -21.25 -12.34
N LEU A 39 19.47 -20.85 -12.94
CA LEU A 39 18.50 -21.77 -13.56
C LEU A 39 18.87 -21.93 -15.03
N ILE A 40 19.04 -23.16 -15.48
CA ILE A 40 19.49 -23.50 -16.83
C ILE A 40 18.56 -24.52 -17.48
N LEU A 41 18.47 -24.47 -18.80
CA LEU A 41 17.80 -25.49 -19.59
C LEU A 41 18.84 -26.49 -20.13
N ARG A 42 18.58 -27.77 -19.95
CA ARG A 42 19.41 -28.86 -20.46
C ARG A 42 18.67 -29.70 -21.49
N ASP A 43 19.40 -30.20 -22.48
CA ASP A 43 18.89 -31.21 -23.41
C ASP A 43 18.80 -32.59 -22.77
N ALA A 44 18.29 -33.57 -23.53
CA ALA A 44 18.16 -34.96 -23.07
C ALA A 44 19.49 -35.62 -22.68
N GLN A 45 20.59 -35.13 -23.18
CA GLN A 45 21.94 -35.60 -22.89
C GLN A 45 22.59 -34.86 -21.73
N GLY A 46 21.90 -33.89 -21.16
CA GLY A 46 22.38 -33.07 -20.06
C GLY A 46 23.25 -31.87 -20.46
N ASN A 47 23.39 -31.59 -21.77
CA ASN A 47 24.15 -30.45 -22.24
C ASN A 47 23.36 -29.15 -22.05
N LEU A 48 24.05 -28.03 -21.86
CA LEU A 48 23.43 -26.72 -21.85
C LEU A 48 22.77 -26.45 -23.23
N SER A 49 21.49 -26.12 -23.21
CA SER A 49 20.76 -25.83 -24.43
C SER A 49 21.06 -24.40 -24.90
N SER A 50 21.51 -24.27 -26.15
CA SER A 50 21.72 -22.97 -26.81
C SER A 50 20.42 -22.17 -27.05
N TRP A 51 19.27 -22.81 -26.83
CA TRP A 51 17.96 -22.19 -27.03
C TRP A 51 17.57 -21.24 -25.89
N LEU A 52 18.28 -21.28 -24.76
CA LEU A 52 18.09 -20.30 -23.70
C LEU A 52 18.35 -18.86 -24.15
N ASP A 53 19.21 -18.64 -25.11
CA ASP A 53 19.50 -17.31 -25.68
C ASP A 53 18.26 -16.67 -26.34
N LYS A 54 17.26 -17.46 -26.63
CA LYS A 54 15.98 -17.06 -27.23
C LYS A 54 14.78 -17.30 -26.35
N SER A 55 14.99 -17.78 -25.13
CA SER A 55 13.93 -17.83 -24.13
C SER A 55 13.61 -16.40 -23.75
N GLU A 56 12.79 -15.76 -24.58
CA GLU A 56 12.12 -14.58 -24.14
C GLU A 56 11.44 -14.97 -22.83
N GLN A 57 11.79 -14.25 -21.78
CA GLN A 57 10.88 -14.22 -20.67
C GLN A 57 9.52 -13.96 -21.26
N ALA A 58 8.59 -14.80 -21.01
CA ALA A 58 7.21 -14.48 -21.25
C ALA A 58 6.86 -13.33 -20.31
N ALA A 59 7.22 -12.13 -20.71
CA ALA A 59 6.62 -10.92 -20.21
C ALA A 59 5.12 -11.12 -20.37
N GLY A 60 4.39 -11.30 -19.27
CA GLY A 60 3.05 -11.79 -19.32
C GLY A 60 3.01 -13.30 -19.48
N GLY A 61 3.60 -14.02 -18.54
CA GLY A 61 3.28 -15.41 -18.30
C GLY A 61 1.77 -15.58 -18.25
N PHE A 62 1.30 -16.77 -18.41
CA PHE A 62 -0.14 -17.03 -18.46
C PHE A 62 -0.83 -16.44 -17.22
N GLU A 63 -2.00 -15.84 -17.40
CA GLU A 63 -2.80 -15.25 -16.32
C GLU A 63 -2.05 -14.19 -15.49
N GLY A 64 -1.12 -13.44 -16.11
CA GLY A 64 -0.43 -12.33 -15.46
C GLY A 64 0.72 -12.72 -14.51
N ARG A 65 1.12 -13.98 -14.46
CA ARG A 65 2.29 -14.42 -13.69
C ARG A 65 3.54 -14.46 -14.57
N PRO A 66 4.68 -13.93 -14.10
CA PRO A 66 5.96 -14.09 -14.79
C PRO A 66 6.48 -15.53 -14.71
N GLY A 67 7.30 -15.91 -15.66
CA GLY A 67 7.91 -17.24 -15.66
C GLY A 67 9.02 -17.40 -16.69
N ALA A 68 9.84 -18.43 -16.52
CA ALA A 68 10.83 -18.85 -17.49
C ALA A 68 10.17 -19.84 -18.46
N THR A 69 10.09 -19.48 -19.72
CA THR A 69 9.47 -20.29 -20.77
C THR A 69 10.48 -20.66 -21.83
N ASN A 70 10.36 -21.86 -22.35
CA ASN A 70 11.09 -22.30 -23.52
C ASN A 70 10.15 -22.38 -24.73
N TRP A 71 10.48 -21.69 -25.81
CA TRP A 71 9.68 -21.56 -27.03
C TRP A 71 10.22 -22.38 -28.20
N THR A 72 11.04 -23.40 -27.95
CA THR A 72 11.57 -24.18 -29.07
C THR A 72 10.52 -25.16 -29.63
N THR A 73 10.65 -25.48 -30.93
CA THR A 73 9.74 -26.38 -31.64
C THR A 73 10.32 -27.78 -31.83
N ALA A 74 11.48 -28.10 -31.26
CA ALA A 74 12.15 -29.37 -31.49
C ALA A 74 12.59 -30.04 -30.19
N GLY A 75 12.04 -31.22 -29.92
CA GLY A 75 12.58 -32.14 -28.91
C GLY A 75 12.40 -31.80 -27.43
N LEU A 76 11.39 -31.00 -27.10
CA LEU A 76 11.25 -30.41 -25.76
C LEU A 76 10.87 -31.38 -24.65
N GLY A 77 10.19 -32.48 -24.97
CA GLY A 77 9.83 -33.46 -23.94
C GLY A 77 11.00 -34.19 -23.30
N SER A 78 12.20 -34.03 -23.86
CA SER A 78 13.44 -34.54 -23.31
C SER A 78 14.25 -33.46 -22.60
N TYR A 79 13.91 -32.20 -22.77
CA TYR A 79 14.60 -31.07 -22.11
C TYR A 79 14.07 -30.88 -20.71
N TYR A 80 14.91 -30.37 -19.83
CA TYR A 80 14.55 -30.09 -18.45
C TYR A 80 15.23 -28.85 -17.90
N TRP A 81 14.53 -28.15 -17.03
CA TRP A 81 15.11 -27.09 -16.25
C TRP A 81 15.91 -27.67 -15.08
N GLN A 82 17.06 -27.08 -14.77
CA GLN A 82 17.91 -27.50 -13.66
C GLN A 82 18.50 -26.28 -12.95
N THR A 83 18.67 -26.42 -11.65
CA THR A 83 19.54 -25.57 -10.84
C THR A 83 20.37 -26.41 -9.90
N THR A 84 21.49 -25.87 -9.44
CA THR A 84 22.33 -26.48 -8.40
C THR A 84 22.62 -25.42 -7.35
N VAL A 85 22.35 -25.76 -6.08
CA VAL A 85 22.49 -24.86 -4.94
C VAL A 85 23.46 -25.44 -3.91
N ASN A 86 24.10 -24.56 -3.14
CA ASN A 86 24.82 -24.93 -1.93
C ASN A 86 23.83 -24.91 -0.75
N ALA A 87 23.47 -26.08 -0.26
CA ALA A 87 22.61 -26.30 0.89
C ALA A 87 23.37 -26.75 2.16
N SER A 88 24.70 -26.60 2.20
CA SER A 88 25.53 -27.09 3.31
C SER A 88 25.19 -26.51 4.68
N ALA A 89 24.62 -25.29 4.66
CA ALA A 89 24.17 -24.56 5.85
C ALA A 89 22.67 -24.74 6.18
N PHE A 90 21.97 -25.70 5.53
CA PHE A 90 20.51 -25.83 5.67
C PHE A 90 20.09 -27.29 5.91
N THR A 91 18.97 -27.42 6.62
CA THR A 91 18.22 -28.69 6.83
C THR A 91 16.76 -28.47 6.50
N ALA A 92 15.95 -29.52 6.48
CA ALA A 92 14.52 -29.46 6.20
C ALA A 92 14.22 -28.67 4.91
N ILE A 93 14.89 -29.03 3.84
CA ILE A 93 14.85 -28.32 2.56
C ILE A 93 13.51 -28.57 1.88
N SER A 94 12.92 -27.53 1.32
CA SER A 94 11.72 -27.61 0.48
C SER A 94 11.86 -26.82 -0.81
N VAL A 95 11.11 -27.21 -1.83
CA VAL A 95 10.98 -26.49 -3.08
C VAL A 95 9.51 -26.20 -3.35
N GLU A 96 9.19 -24.94 -3.63
CA GLU A 96 7.85 -24.52 -4.02
C GLU A 96 7.90 -23.60 -5.24
N GLY A 97 6.80 -23.53 -5.95
CA GLY A 97 6.70 -22.69 -7.13
C GLY A 97 5.40 -22.92 -7.89
N ALA A 98 5.41 -22.50 -9.15
CA ALA A 98 4.29 -22.70 -10.07
C ALA A 98 4.79 -23.26 -11.39
N MET A 99 3.96 -24.06 -12.05
CA MET A 99 4.21 -24.59 -13.38
C MET A 99 3.02 -24.38 -14.29
N ALA A 100 3.30 -24.18 -15.58
CA ALA A 100 2.32 -24.16 -16.65
C ALA A 100 2.91 -24.79 -17.91
N TYR A 101 2.08 -25.18 -18.87
CA TYR A 101 2.51 -25.53 -20.22
C TYR A 101 1.72 -24.75 -21.27
N ASN A 102 2.30 -24.52 -22.45
CA ASN A 102 1.70 -23.63 -23.45
C ASN A 102 0.73 -24.34 -24.38
N PHE A 103 1.13 -25.50 -24.91
CA PHE A 103 0.35 -26.32 -25.84
C PHE A 103 0.26 -27.77 -25.36
N ASN A 104 -0.23 -28.67 -26.19
CA ASN A 104 -0.52 -30.07 -25.84
C ASN A 104 0.74 -30.95 -25.87
N ALA A 105 1.60 -30.87 -24.85
CA ALA A 105 2.74 -31.77 -24.76
C ALA A 105 2.53 -32.83 -23.67
N TYR A 106 2.74 -32.44 -22.44
CA TYR A 106 2.62 -33.32 -21.28
C TYR A 106 1.74 -32.63 -20.23
N THR A 107 0.97 -33.39 -19.48
CA THR A 107 0.12 -32.82 -18.40
C THR A 107 0.73 -32.95 -17.05
N THR A 108 1.79 -33.75 -16.90
CA THR A 108 2.47 -33.99 -15.61
C THR A 108 3.96 -33.75 -15.75
N TYR A 109 4.51 -33.06 -14.77
CA TYR A 109 5.94 -32.79 -14.66
C TYR A 109 6.43 -33.21 -13.31
N ASP A 110 7.63 -33.82 -13.29
CA ASP A 110 8.29 -34.27 -12.06
C ASP A 110 9.30 -33.25 -11.57
N VAL A 111 9.37 -33.11 -10.27
CA VAL A 111 10.46 -32.42 -9.58
C VAL A 111 11.36 -33.49 -9.00
N GLU A 112 12.62 -33.44 -9.34
CA GLU A 112 13.61 -34.42 -8.92
C GLU A 112 14.83 -33.74 -8.30
N ALA A 113 15.47 -34.39 -7.37
CA ALA A 113 16.68 -33.93 -6.67
C ALA A 113 17.83 -34.92 -6.79
N SER A 114 19.05 -34.40 -6.85
CA SER A 114 20.28 -35.16 -6.95
C SER A 114 21.42 -34.54 -6.16
N LEU A 115 22.29 -35.37 -5.59
CA LEU A 115 23.52 -34.94 -4.92
C LEU A 115 24.75 -34.95 -5.84
N ASP A 116 24.69 -35.70 -6.95
CA ASP A 116 25.81 -35.92 -7.86
C ASP A 116 25.50 -35.52 -9.31
N GLY A 117 24.25 -35.09 -9.58
CA GLY A 117 23.79 -34.72 -10.91
C GLY A 117 23.53 -35.90 -11.85
N THR A 118 23.71 -37.14 -11.38
CA THR A 118 23.54 -38.36 -12.19
C THR A 118 22.42 -39.25 -11.67
N GLU A 119 22.37 -39.50 -10.36
CA GLU A 119 21.29 -40.24 -9.73
C GLU A 119 20.21 -39.28 -9.22
N TRP A 120 19.01 -39.39 -9.78
CA TRP A 120 17.91 -38.54 -9.48
C TRP A 120 16.84 -39.22 -8.64
N THR A 121 16.41 -38.55 -7.61
CA THR A 121 15.30 -38.96 -6.76
C THR A 121 14.09 -38.09 -7.05
N LYS A 122 12.99 -38.71 -7.40
CA LYS A 122 11.71 -38.02 -7.58
C LYS A 122 11.21 -37.52 -6.22
N ILE A 123 10.98 -36.20 -6.14
CA ILE A 123 10.47 -35.52 -4.97
C ILE A 123 8.96 -35.40 -5.02
N GLY A 124 8.42 -35.08 -6.19
CA GLY A 124 6.98 -34.99 -6.41
C GLY A 124 6.62 -34.83 -7.87
N SER A 125 5.32 -34.87 -8.15
CA SER A 125 4.75 -34.68 -9.49
C SER A 125 3.71 -33.58 -9.46
N VAL A 126 3.71 -32.75 -10.51
CA VAL A 126 2.76 -31.64 -10.68
C VAL A 126 1.92 -31.93 -11.89
N LYS A 127 0.62 -32.20 -11.67
CA LYS A 127 -0.36 -32.39 -12.75
C LYS A 127 -1.05 -31.06 -13.05
N ILE A 128 -0.93 -30.60 -14.29
CA ILE A 128 -1.49 -29.35 -14.78
C ILE A 128 -2.79 -29.65 -15.52
N GLU A 129 -3.89 -28.97 -15.18
CA GLU A 129 -5.24 -29.31 -15.64
C GLU A 129 -5.55 -28.87 -17.07
N GLY A 130 -4.72 -27.99 -17.64
CA GLY A 130 -4.93 -27.51 -19.03
C GLY A 130 -3.82 -26.57 -19.49
N ALA A 131 -3.70 -26.41 -20.80
CA ALA A 131 -2.75 -25.48 -21.38
C ALA A 131 -2.95 -24.04 -20.84
N LYS A 132 -1.85 -23.34 -20.57
CA LYS A 132 -1.83 -21.96 -20.05
C LYS A 132 -2.47 -21.80 -18.66
N LYS A 133 -2.59 -22.88 -17.90
CA LYS A 133 -3.06 -22.87 -16.52
C LYS A 133 -1.91 -23.07 -15.56
N TRP A 134 -1.82 -22.21 -14.56
CA TRP A 134 -0.84 -22.36 -13.51
C TRP A 134 -1.27 -23.39 -12.48
N LYS A 135 -0.30 -24.18 -12.05
CA LYS A 135 -0.43 -25.11 -10.92
C LYS A 135 0.68 -24.83 -9.91
N ASP A 136 0.30 -24.40 -8.73
CA ASP A 136 1.21 -24.23 -7.60
C ASP A 136 1.58 -25.60 -7.00
N TYR A 137 2.80 -25.73 -6.52
CA TYR A 137 3.30 -26.92 -5.84
C TYR A 137 4.22 -26.55 -4.70
N ARG A 138 4.33 -27.47 -3.73
CA ARG A 138 5.34 -27.47 -2.68
C ARG A 138 5.70 -28.90 -2.35
N PHE A 139 6.99 -29.18 -2.27
CA PHE A 139 7.54 -30.50 -1.91
C PHE A 139 8.64 -30.32 -0.88
N ASP A 140 8.58 -31.10 0.18
CA ASP A 140 9.67 -31.22 1.15
C ASP A 140 10.64 -32.31 0.68
N LEU A 141 11.94 -32.01 0.72
CA LEU A 141 12.95 -32.94 0.30
C LEU A 141 13.26 -33.94 1.45
N PRO A 142 13.52 -35.21 1.12
CA PRO A 142 14.03 -36.17 2.12
C PRO A 142 15.30 -35.68 2.82
N ALA A 143 15.45 -36.00 4.09
CA ALA A 143 16.59 -35.58 4.94
C ALA A 143 17.99 -35.95 4.39
N LYS A 144 18.08 -36.91 3.46
CA LYS A 144 19.35 -37.22 2.78
C LYS A 144 19.94 -36.06 2.00
N PHE A 145 19.12 -35.04 1.67
CA PHE A 145 19.51 -33.80 0.97
C PHE A 145 19.92 -32.68 1.92
N ASP A 146 19.73 -32.87 3.23
CA ASP A 146 20.15 -31.88 4.23
C ASP A 146 21.68 -31.71 4.23
N ASN A 147 22.12 -30.49 4.47
CA ASN A 147 23.53 -30.10 4.52
C ASN A 147 24.34 -30.48 3.26
N ALA A 148 23.69 -30.56 2.12
CA ALA A 148 24.36 -30.92 0.87
C ALA A 148 25.17 -29.75 0.31
N PRO A 149 26.47 -29.84 0.10
CA PRO A 149 27.25 -28.76 -0.52
C PRO A 149 26.95 -28.57 -1.99
N SER A 150 26.31 -29.57 -2.62
CA SER A 150 25.84 -29.51 -3.98
C SER A 150 24.52 -30.26 -4.07
N LEU A 151 23.43 -29.52 -4.19
CA LEU A 151 22.06 -30.04 -4.37
C LEU A 151 21.54 -29.60 -5.72
N SER A 152 21.35 -30.54 -6.63
CA SER A 152 20.71 -30.26 -7.92
C SER A 152 19.23 -30.57 -7.85
N LEU A 153 18.42 -29.67 -8.41
CA LEU A 153 17.01 -29.84 -8.63
C LEU A 153 16.71 -29.73 -10.13
N ARG A 154 15.80 -30.58 -10.62
CA ARG A 154 15.30 -30.46 -12.01
C ARG A 154 13.80 -30.61 -12.10
N TRP A 155 13.26 -29.98 -13.13
CA TRP A 155 11.85 -30.03 -13.53
C TRP A 155 11.78 -30.69 -14.90
N ILE A 156 11.21 -31.87 -14.97
CA ILE A 156 11.24 -32.71 -16.17
C ILE A 156 9.85 -33.28 -16.47
N ALA A 157 9.52 -33.44 -17.77
CA ALA A 157 8.24 -34.03 -18.15
C ALA A 157 8.13 -35.52 -17.79
N ASP A 158 7.00 -35.92 -17.23
CA ASP A 158 6.59 -37.33 -17.20
C ASP A 158 6.08 -37.72 -18.57
N LYS A 159 6.90 -38.45 -19.33
CA LYS A 159 6.60 -38.86 -20.71
C LYS A 159 5.34 -39.72 -20.83
N SER A 160 4.93 -40.40 -19.77
CA SER A 160 3.69 -41.17 -19.77
C SER A 160 2.41 -40.31 -19.80
N SER A 161 2.54 -39.02 -19.54
CA SER A 161 1.43 -38.06 -19.49
C SER A 161 1.18 -37.32 -20.81
N ALA A 162 1.73 -37.79 -21.95
CA ALA A 162 1.55 -37.18 -23.25
C ALA A 162 0.05 -37.10 -23.65
N THR A 163 -0.39 -35.93 -24.14
CA THR A 163 -1.80 -35.63 -24.37
C THR A 163 -2.36 -36.20 -25.67
N ASP A 164 -1.49 -36.47 -26.66
CA ASP A 164 -1.91 -36.92 -27.99
C ASP A 164 -1.46 -38.34 -28.37
N GLY A 165 -0.85 -39.06 -27.43
CA GLY A 165 -0.33 -40.41 -27.64
C GLY A 165 0.84 -40.48 -28.65
N SER A 166 1.19 -39.39 -29.31
CA SER A 166 2.28 -39.34 -30.29
C SER A 166 3.63 -38.99 -29.63
N GLY A 167 3.60 -38.53 -28.38
CA GLY A 167 4.78 -38.02 -27.72
C GLY A 167 5.37 -36.79 -28.45
N SER A 168 4.52 -35.99 -29.06
CA SER A 168 5.00 -34.81 -29.78
C SER A 168 5.66 -33.86 -28.82
N GLU A 169 6.96 -33.76 -28.93
CA GLU A 169 7.87 -33.01 -28.07
C GLU A 169 7.84 -31.51 -28.39
N LYS A 170 6.67 -30.92 -28.73
CA LYS A 170 6.60 -29.59 -29.33
C LYS A 170 6.62 -28.45 -28.31
N ASP A 171 6.41 -28.73 -27.03
CA ASP A 171 6.34 -27.67 -26.03
C ASP A 171 6.95 -28.02 -24.69
N GLY A 172 7.56 -27.02 -24.10
CA GLY A 172 8.20 -27.10 -22.81
C GLY A 172 7.31 -26.64 -21.66
N ILE A 173 7.80 -26.90 -20.49
CA ILE A 173 7.26 -26.38 -19.24
C ILE A 173 7.64 -24.91 -19.07
N THR A 174 6.70 -24.14 -18.59
CA THR A 174 6.94 -22.80 -18.06
C THR A 174 7.04 -22.88 -16.54
N LEU A 175 8.15 -22.44 -15.98
CA LEU A 175 8.32 -22.33 -14.55
C LEU A 175 7.93 -20.92 -14.10
N GLY A 176 6.96 -20.82 -13.22
CA GLY A 176 6.68 -19.62 -12.42
C GLY A 176 7.64 -19.49 -11.27
N ALA A 177 7.41 -18.56 -10.35
CA ALA A 177 8.29 -18.34 -9.21
C ALA A 177 8.75 -19.66 -8.56
N ILE A 178 10.04 -19.74 -8.24
CA ILE A 178 10.67 -20.90 -7.61
C ILE A 178 11.31 -20.42 -6.32
N TYR A 179 11.00 -21.08 -5.21
CA TYR A 179 11.62 -20.85 -3.92
C TYR A 179 12.19 -22.16 -3.37
N ILE A 180 13.51 -22.19 -3.17
CA ILE A 180 14.20 -23.28 -2.49
C ILE A 180 14.54 -22.75 -1.10
N THR A 181 13.89 -23.32 -0.09
CA THR A 181 13.98 -22.88 1.30
C THR A 181 14.53 -23.98 2.19
N GLY A 182 15.00 -23.62 3.36
CA GLY A 182 15.46 -24.57 4.36
C GLY A 182 15.64 -23.90 5.72
N THR A 183 15.77 -24.73 6.75
CA THR A 183 16.10 -24.25 8.09
C THR A 183 17.61 -24.05 8.18
N PRO A 184 18.11 -22.82 8.42
CA PRO A 184 19.53 -22.56 8.55
C PRO A 184 20.19 -23.41 9.66
N LYS A 185 21.36 -23.94 9.38
CA LYS A 185 22.20 -24.59 10.39
C LYS A 185 22.84 -23.51 11.26
N LEU A 186 22.48 -23.52 12.52
CA LEU A 186 22.91 -22.50 13.46
C LEU A 186 24.28 -22.83 14.04
N VAL A 187 25.17 -21.86 14.13
CA VAL A 187 26.43 -21.92 14.88
C VAL A 187 26.21 -21.13 16.16
N ASN A 188 26.22 -21.83 17.29
CA ASN A 188 26.07 -21.19 18.60
C ASN A 188 27.41 -20.58 19.02
N ASP A 189 27.53 -19.29 19.06
CA ASP A 189 28.70 -18.55 19.54
C ASP A 189 28.64 -18.27 21.05
N GLY A 190 27.50 -18.58 21.70
CA GLY A 190 27.28 -18.40 23.14
C GLY A 190 27.03 -16.94 23.54
N THR A 191 26.82 -16.03 22.59
CA THR A 191 26.54 -14.61 22.84
C THR A 191 25.08 -14.29 22.61
N ALA A 192 24.54 -13.35 23.40
CA ALA A 192 23.17 -12.86 23.22
C ALA A 192 23.17 -11.67 22.27
N PRO A 193 22.08 -11.45 21.49
CA PRO A 193 21.98 -10.34 20.57
C PRO A 193 22.07 -9.00 21.30
N VAL A 194 22.76 -8.04 20.66
CA VAL A 194 22.97 -6.69 21.20
C VAL A 194 22.04 -5.70 20.50
N LEU A 195 21.29 -4.94 21.28
CA LEU A 195 20.44 -3.85 20.76
C LEU A 195 21.32 -2.69 20.29
N LEU A 196 21.29 -2.38 18.99
CA LEU A 196 22.08 -1.32 18.38
C LEU A 196 21.35 0.02 18.33
N SER A 197 20.04 0.01 18.01
CA SER A 197 19.23 1.22 17.91
C SER A 197 17.76 0.91 18.10
N TYR A 198 17.01 1.96 18.41
CA TYR A 198 15.54 1.86 18.54
C TYR A 198 14.83 3.16 18.20
N VAL A 199 13.56 3.04 17.82
CA VAL A 199 12.66 4.15 17.50
C VAL A 199 11.33 3.88 18.22
N PRO A 200 10.69 4.89 18.88
CA PRO A 200 11.16 6.26 19.13
C PRO A 200 12.43 6.30 19.94
N ALA A 201 13.22 7.38 19.82
CA ALA A 201 14.41 7.57 20.64
C ALA A 201 14.03 7.84 22.12
N GLU A 202 14.92 7.49 23.04
CA GLU A 202 14.75 7.78 24.48
C GLU A 202 14.53 9.29 24.70
N GLY A 203 13.46 9.62 25.42
CA GLY A 203 13.10 10.99 25.74
C GLY A 203 12.57 11.83 24.57
N SER A 204 12.29 11.22 23.39
CA SER A 204 11.69 11.98 22.29
C SER A 204 10.27 12.46 22.65
N ASP A 205 9.90 13.64 22.16
CA ASP A 205 8.60 14.31 22.39
C ASP A 205 7.80 14.53 21.08
N ASN A 206 8.17 13.87 20.01
CA ASN A 206 7.60 14.04 18.68
C ASN A 206 7.10 12.72 18.04
N ALA A 207 6.86 11.69 18.81
CA ALA A 207 6.32 10.44 18.29
C ALA A 207 4.87 10.60 17.84
N SER A 208 4.46 9.79 16.88
CA SER A 208 3.04 9.69 16.45
C SER A 208 2.20 8.99 17.52
N ILE A 209 0.90 9.28 17.58
CA ILE A 209 -0.03 8.59 18.48
C ILE A 209 -0.32 7.15 18.02
N THR A 210 -0.10 6.86 16.74
CA THR A 210 -0.17 5.52 16.15
C THR A 210 1.12 5.28 15.38
N GLY A 211 1.81 4.20 15.70
CA GLY A 211 3.12 3.91 15.12
C GLY A 211 3.64 2.53 15.53
N LYS A 212 4.93 2.41 15.59
CA LYS A 212 5.59 1.16 16.01
C LYS A 212 6.86 1.46 16.81
N ILE A 213 7.12 0.66 17.82
CA ILE A 213 8.45 0.57 18.43
C ILE A 213 9.29 -0.31 17.51
N VAL A 214 10.46 0.14 17.14
CA VAL A 214 11.41 -0.60 16.29
C VAL A 214 12.68 -0.84 17.08
N LEU A 215 13.10 -2.09 17.20
CA LEU A 215 14.33 -2.50 17.86
C LEU A 215 15.25 -3.15 16.83
N ASN A 216 16.47 -2.65 16.65
CA ASN A 216 17.45 -3.20 15.71
C ASN A 216 18.62 -3.81 16.47
N PHE A 217 18.93 -5.07 16.16
CA PHE A 217 19.97 -5.86 16.78
C PHE A 217 21.18 -6.05 15.84
N ASP A 218 22.30 -6.48 16.38
CA ASP A 218 23.54 -6.76 15.64
C ASP A 218 23.47 -8.05 14.81
N GLU A 219 22.57 -8.98 15.17
CA GLU A 219 22.39 -10.29 14.54
C GLU A 219 20.90 -10.63 14.34
N LYS A 220 20.62 -11.75 13.66
CA LYS A 220 19.25 -12.26 13.50
C LYS A 220 18.68 -12.72 14.83
N VAL A 221 17.43 -12.32 15.08
CA VAL A 221 16.77 -12.59 16.35
C VAL A 221 15.44 -13.31 16.17
N LYS A 222 15.00 -13.91 17.27
CA LYS A 222 13.64 -14.43 17.45
C LYS A 222 13.11 -14.01 18.82
N MET A 223 11.79 -14.07 18.97
CA MET A 223 11.16 -13.82 20.27
C MET A 223 11.06 -15.12 21.07
N ALA A 224 11.27 -15.03 22.39
CA ALA A 224 10.90 -16.11 23.29
C ALA A 224 9.39 -16.39 23.19
N ALA A 225 9.01 -17.65 23.35
CA ALA A 225 7.61 -18.08 23.22
C ALA A 225 6.68 -17.27 24.12
N GLY A 226 5.70 -16.60 23.52
CA GLY A 226 4.72 -15.76 24.22
C GLY A 226 5.24 -14.42 24.77
N ALA A 227 6.49 -14.05 24.47
CA ALA A 227 7.02 -12.75 24.87
C ALA A 227 6.32 -11.61 24.11
N LYS A 228 5.92 -10.58 24.84
CA LYS A 228 5.23 -9.41 24.33
C LYS A 228 5.83 -8.15 24.91
N GLY A 229 5.81 -7.06 24.13
CA GLY A 229 6.07 -5.74 24.66
C GLY A 229 4.91 -5.22 25.50
N GLU A 230 5.15 -4.23 26.34
CA GLU A 230 4.11 -3.55 27.11
C GLU A 230 4.23 -2.04 26.91
N LEU A 231 3.11 -1.41 26.58
CA LEU A 231 3.00 0.04 26.42
C LEU A 231 1.59 0.49 26.85
N ALA A 232 1.51 1.51 27.66
CA ALA A 232 0.23 2.08 28.12
C ALA A 232 -0.72 1.03 28.75
N GLY A 233 -0.18 0.03 29.41
CA GLY A 233 -0.97 -1.07 30.00
C GLY A 233 -1.44 -2.14 29.00
N ALA A 234 -1.15 -1.98 27.72
CA ALA A 234 -1.46 -2.96 26.67
C ALA A 234 -0.27 -3.86 26.38
N LYS A 235 -0.53 -5.11 26.06
CA LYS A 235 0.45 -6.05 25.54
C LYS A 235 0.51 -5.91 24.02
N LEU A 236 1.72 -5.68 23.49
CA LEU A 236 1.98 -5.52 22.06
C LEU A 236 2.58 -6.79 21.47
N GLU A 237 2.01 -7.23 20.36
CA GLU A 237 2.51 -8.38 19.61
C GLU A 237 3.77 -8.00 18.82
N PRO A 238 4.85 -8.80 18.92
CA PRO A 238 6.04 -8.58 18.14
C PRO A 238 5.89 -9.06 16.69
N ALA A 239 6.51 -8.35 15.77
CA ALA A 239 6.81 -8.83 14.43
C ALA A 239 8.33 -8.83 14.25
N VAL A 240 8.90 -9.97 13.83
CA VAL A 240 10.35 -10.12 13.66
C VAL A 240 10.68 -10.23 12.18
N THR A 241 11.65 -9.45 11.74
CA THR A 241 12.20 -9.51 10.38
C THR A 241 13.73 -9.43 10.46
N GLY A 242 14.40 -10.57 10.32
CA GLY A 242 15.86 -10.66 10.40
C GLY A 242 16.41 -10.13 11.73
N LYS A 243 17.05 -8.98 11.69
CA LYS A 243 17.67 -8.31 12.85
C LYS A 243 16.75 -7.31 13.56
N THR A 244 15.52 -7.16 13.10
CA THR A 244 14.60 -6.12 13.58
C THR A 244 13.37 -6.74 14.23
N VAL A 245 12.99 -6.23 15.40
CA VAL A 245 11.73 -6.52 16.07
C VAL A 245 10.89 -5.27 16.11
N THR A 246 9.62 -5.36 15.70
CA THR A 246 8.68 -4.24 15.74
C THR A 246 7.48 -4.56 16.61
N PHE A 247 6.97 -3.55 17.30
CA PHE A 247 5.77 -3.63 18.13
C PHE A 247 4.84 -2.49 17.71
N PRO A 248 3.80 -2.75 16.92
CA PRO A 248 2.83 -1.72 16.54
C PRO A 248 2.02 -1.27 17.74
N TYR A 249 1.79 0.03 17.82
CA TYR A 249 0.92 0.63 18.83
C TYR A 249 -0.02 1.65 18.19
N LYS A 250 -1.13 1.94 18.88
CA LYS A 250 -2.12 2.91 18.42
C LYS A 250 -2.81 3.61 19.57
N ASN A 251 -3.44 4.75 19.24
CA ASN A 251 -4.32 5.50 20.16
C ASN A 251 -3.65 6.01 21.44
N LEU A 252 -2.36 6.34 21.38
CA LEU A 252 -1.72 7.05 22.50
C LEU A 252 -2.27 8.46 22.61
N ALA A 253 -2.33 8.97 23.83
CA ALA A 253 -2.73 10.36 24.05
C ALA A 253 -1.59 11.33 23.68
N TYR A 254 -1.94 12.43 23.02
CA TYR A 254 -1.00 13.50 22.72
C TYR A 254 -0.40 14.09 23.99
N GLY A 255 0.91 14.38 23.96
CA GLY A 255 1.62 15.06 25.05
C GLY A 255 1.73 14.27 26.36
N THR A 256 1.42 12.99 26.35
CA THR A 256 1.50 12.12 27.53
C THR A 256 2.74 11.23 27.43
N GLU A 257 3.59 11.25 28.46
CA GLU A 257 4.78 10.38 28.50
C GLU A 257 4.37 8.91 28.69
N TYR A 258 4.94 8.03 27.87
CA TYR A 258 4.79 6.59 27.97
C TYR A 258 6.14 5.91 28.10
N THR A 259 6.12 4.72 28.69
CA THR A 259 7.30 3.84 28.74
C THR A 259 6.95 2.52 28.07
N PHE A 260 7.66 2.19 26.98
CA PHE A 260 7.64 0.85 26.43
C PHE A 260 8.59 -0.03 27.23
N THR A 261 8.16 -1.25 27.55
CA THR A 261 9.01 -2.23 28.26
C THR A 261 8.96 -3.58 27.56
N LEU A 262 10.12 -4.24 27.55
CA LEU A 262 10.27 -5.62 27.10
C LEU A 262 11.16 -6.35 28.12
N PRO A 263 10.72 -7.48 28.71
CA PRO A 263 11.48 -8.14 29.76
C PRO A 263 12.79 -8.75 29.27
N ALA A 264 13.75 -8.93 30.19
CA ALA A 264 14.95 -9.70 29.92
C ALA A 264 14.58 -11.11 29.42
N GLY A 265 15.36 -11.66 28.51
CA GLY A 265 15.11 -12.95 27.91
C GLY A 265 14.02 -12.98 26.82
N ALA A 266 13.37 -11.85 26.55
CA ALA A 266 12.31 -11.79 25.54
C ALA A 266 12.83 -11.90 24.09
N VAL A 267 14.04 -11.42 23.83
CA VAL A 267 14.70 -11.52 22.53
C VAL A 267 15.86 -12.50 22.65
N MET A 268 15.97 -13.37 21.68
CA MET A 268 17.04 -14.38 21.61
C MET A 268 17.64 -14.36 20.21
N ASP A 269 18.89 -14.80 20.09
CA ASP A 269 19.41 -15.21 18.81
C ASP A 269 18.74 -16.51 18.34
N LEU A 270 19.12 -16.99 17.18
CA LEU A 270 18.55 -18.23 16.63
C LEU A 270 19.02 -19.49 17.39
N CYS A 271 20.07 -19.40 18.22
CA CYS A 271 20.62 -20.45 19.04
C CYS A 271 20.13 -20.46 20.50
N ASP A 272 19.12 -19.67 20.83
CA ASP A 272 18.52 -19.53 22.17
C ASP A 272 19.37 -18.73 23.18
N ASN A 273 20.40 -18.04 22.75
CA ASN A 273 21.09 -17.08 23.63
C ASN A 273 20.23 -15.84 23.83
N ALA A 274 19.71 -15.65 25.04
CA ALA A 274 18.72 -14.64 25.35
C ALA A 274 19.34 -13.34 25.89
N THR A 275 18.71 -12.21 25.56
CA THR A 275 19.07 -10.91 26.12
C THR A 275 19.01 -10.94 27.67
N THR A 276 20.04 -10.44 28.33
CA THR A 276 20.18 -10.50 29.80
C THR A 276 19.52 -9.31 30.50
N GLN A 277 19.22 -8.25 29.77
CA GLN A 277 18.63 -7.02 30.32
C GLN A 277 17.26 -6.74 29.71
N ALA A 278 16.38 -6.15 30.52
CA ALA A 278 15.13 -5.63 30.02
C ALA A 278 15.35 -4.36 29.18
N ILE A 279 14.53 -4.17 28.16
CA ILE A 279 14.52 -2.95 27.36
C ILE A 279 13.41 -2.04 27.90
N SER A 280 13.78 -0.78 28.15
CA SER A 280 12.84 0.25 28.61
C SER A 280 13.10 1.51 27.82
N ILE A 281 12.06 2.05 27.15
CA ILE A 281 12.16 3.25 26.29
C ILE A 281 11.04 4.21 26.68
N LYS A 282 11.43 5.41 27.10
CA LYS A 282 10.51 6.51 27.38
C LYS A 282 10.37 7.43 26.19
N PHE A 283 9.16 7.81 25.87
CA PHE A 283 8.87 8.79 24.83
C PHE A 283 7.52 9.45 25.05
N THR A 284 7.30 10.59 24.39
CA THR A 284 6.05 11.35 24.43
C THR A 284 5.54 11.55 23.02
N PRO A 285 4.31 11.17 22.70
CA PRO A 285 3.68 11.62 21.45
C PRO A 285 3.59 13.13 21.37
N ARG A 286 3.63 13.65 20.14
CA ARG A 286 3.56 15.11 19.89
C ARG A 286 2.38 15.75 20.58
N THR A 287 2.56 17.00 20.97
CA THR A 287 1.46 17.84 21.40
C THR A 287 0.69 18.33 20.17
N LYS A 288 -0.62 18.14 20.15
CA LYS A 288 -1.49 18.66 19.08
C LYS A 288 -2.35 19.79 19.63
N PRO A 289 -2.47 20.92 18.93
CA PRO A 289 -3.36 22.00 19.35
C PRO A 289 -4.82 21.53 19.33
N GLU A 290 -5.66 22.23 20.06
CA GLU A 290 -7.10 22.00 20.06
C GLU A 290 -7.67 22.11 18.64
N ILE A 291 -8.52 21.18 18.27
CA ILE A 291 -9.12 21.09 16.95
C ILE A 291 -10.50 21.74 16.94
N GLU A 292 -10.75 22.61 15.96
CA GLU A 292 -12.08 23.16 15.73
C GLU A 292 -13.07 22.06 15.38
N LYS A 293 -14.18 21.99 16.12
CA LYS A 293 -15.28 21.08 15.84
C LYS A 293 -16.10 21.60 14.68
N ALA A 294 -16.15 20.85 13.57
CA ALA A 294 -16.86 21.27 12.38
C ALA A 294 -17.35 20.06 11.57
N LEU A 295 -18.60 20.13 11.12
CA LEU A 295 -19.15 19.19 10.16
C LEU A 295 -18.57 19.42 8.76
N TYR A 296 -18.82 18.51 7.83
CA TYR A 296 -18.53 18.72 6.42
C TYR A 296 -19.40 19.86 5.87
N ASP A 297 -18.79 20.73 5.08
CA ASP A 297 -19.47 21.88 4.49
C ASP A 297 -20.32 21.48 3.29
N PHE A 298 -19.93 20.41 2.59
CA PHE A 298 -20.63 19.87 1.44
C PHE A 298 -20.45 18.37 1.32
N ILE A 299 -21.54 17.64 1.16
CA ILE A 299 -21.54 16.18 1.00
C ILE A 299 -22.02 15.82 -0.40
N VAL A 300 -21.17 15.16 -1.18
CA VAL A 300 -21.50 14.71 -2.53
C VAL A 300 -21.94 13.25 -2.47
N PRO A 301 -23.10 12.84 -3.00
CA PRO A 301 -24.03 13.61 -3.79
C PRO A 301 -25.21 14.25 -3.00
N ASP A 302 -25.22 14.16 -1.66
CA ASP A 302 -26.38 14.52 -0.83
C ASP A 302 -26.78 16.00 -0.99
N ASP A 303 -25.80 16.89 -1.00
CA ASP A 303 -26.01 18.34 -1.09
C ASP A 303 -25.98 18.85 -2.54
N GLY A 304 -25.52 18.04 -3.48
CA GLY A 304 -25.44 18.37 -4.90
C GLY A 304 -24.31 17.63 -5.62
N THR A 305 -24.01 18.12 -6.83
CA THR A 305 -22.96 17.54 -7.68
C THR A 305 -21.56 17.94 -7.22
N ILE A 306 -20.54 17.25 -7.74
CA ILE A 306 -19.13 17.63 -7.52
C ILE A 306 -18.84 19.05 -8.03
N GLY A 307 -19.48 19.49 -9.12
CA GLY A 307 -19.37 20.84 -9.64
C GLY A 307 -19.95 21.87 -8.66
N ASP A 308 -21.10 21.58 -8.05
CA ASP A 308 -21.72 22.44 -7.03
C ASP A 308 -20.83 22.53 -5.79
N ALA A 309 -20.20 21.44 -5.38
CA ALA A 309 -19.28 21.41 -4.24
C ALA A 309 -18.06 22.34 -4.46
N VAL A 310 -17.45 22.28 -5.64
CA VAL A 310 -16.33 23.15 -6.01
C VAL A 310 -16.79 24.61 -6.08
N ALA A 311 -17.94 24.89 -6.69
CA ALA A 311 -18.49 26.24 -6.77
C ALA A 311 -18.76 26.82 -5.37
N ALA A 312 -19.33 26.06 -4.47
CA ALA A 312 -19.55 26.46 -3.07
C ALA A 312 -18.23 26.76 -2.34
N ALA A 313 -17.22 25.90 -2.51
CA ALA A 313 -15.90 26.11 -1.91
C ALA A 313 -15.24 27.40 -2.42
N GLU A 314 -15.29 27.64 -3.73
CA GLU A 314 -14.70 28.82 -4.36
C GLU A 314 -15.44 30.14 -4.02
N ALA A 315 -16.75 30.08 -3.79
CA ALA A 315 -17.60 31.25 -3.53
C ALA A 315 -17.71 31.61 -2.03
N ARG A 316 -17.12 30.86 -1.11
CA ARG A 316 -17.24 31.11 0.32
C ARG A 316 -16.64 32.47 0.72
N GLU A 317 -17.24 33.12 1.69
CA GLU A 317 -16.83 34.48 2.12
C GLU A 317 -15.46 34.46 2.84
N ASP A 318 -15.24 33.49 3.73
CA ASP A 318 -14.01 33.39 4.52
C ASP A 318 -13.13 32.23 4.03
N VAL A 319 -12.20 32.54 3.16
CA VAL A 319 -11.24 31.57 2.59
C VAL A 319 -10.13 31.18 3.58
N THR A 320 -10.01 31.81 4.72
CA THR A 320 -9.05 31.43 5.76
C THR A 320 -9.51 30.18 6.52
N LYS A 321 -10.83 29.96 6.58
CA LYS A 321 -11.43 28.75 7.14
C LYS A 321 -11.38 27.60 6.15
N ARG A 322 -11.14 26.41 6.68
CA ARG A 322 -11.15 25.20 5.87
C ARG A 322 -12.56 24.87 5.40
N PHE A 323 -12.68 24.57 4.12
CA PHE A 323 -13.89 24.04 3.51
C PHE A 323 -13.72 22.54 3.25
N ARG A 324 -14.58 21.72 3.86
CA ARG A 324 -14.49 20.27 3.83
C ARG A 324 -15.57 19.68 2.93
N ILE A 325 -15.15 19.08 1.80
CA ILE A 325 -16.02 18.36 0.89
C ILE A 325 -15.88 16.88 1.18
N PHE A 326 -17.00 16.21 1.46
CA PHE A 326 -17.03 14.77 1.66
C PHE A 326 -17.71 14.08 0.47
N PHE A 327 -17.12 12.99 0.00
CA PHE A 327 -17.64 12.16 -1.09
C PHE A 327 -18.04 10.79 -0.55
N ARG A 328 -19.32 10.44 -0.67
CA ARG A 328 -19.76 9.06 -0.45
C ARG A 328 -19.16 8.14 -1.50
N ASN A 329 -19.08 6.84 -1.22
CA ASN A 329 -18.65 5.89 -2.24
C ASN A 329 -19.48 6.04 -3.51
N GLY A 330 -18.80 6.18 -4.64
CA GLY A 330 -19.42 6.46 -5.94
C GLY A 330 -18.40 6.91 -6.97
N SER A 331 -18.86 7.05 -8.21
CA SER A 331 -18.09 7.59 -9.32
C SER A 331 -18.61 8.98 -9.67
N TYR A 332 -17.70 9.94 -9.74
CA TYR A 332 -18.01 11.35 -9.95
C TYR A 332 -17.22 11.89 -11.14
N VAL A 333 -17.82 12.79 -11.89
CA VAL A 333 -17.20 13.40 -13.06
C VAL A 333 -17.24 14.91 -12.90
N PHE A 334 -16.09 15.57 -12.93
CA PHE A 334 -16.01 17.01 -13.02
C PHE A 334 -16.65 17.50 -14.34
N PRO A 335 -17.50 18.52 -14.29
CA PRO A 335 -18.14 19.02 -15.50
C PRO A 335 -17.14 19.70 -16.44
N LEU A 336 -17.44 19.71 -17.74
CA LEU A 336 -16.75 20.59 -18.67
C LEU A 336 -17.01 22.06 -18.30
N SER A 337 -15.98 22.90 -18.47
CA SER A 337 -16.19 24.34 -18.35
C SER A 337 -16.97 24.84 -19.55
N ALA A 338 -18.13 25.46 -19.29
CA ALA A 338 -19.01 25.97 -20.35
C ALA A 338 -18.46 27.21 -21.05
N ASP A 339 -17.61 27.97 -20.36
CA ASP A 339 -17.11 29.31 -20.75
C ASP A 339 -15.61 29.33 -21.03
N LYS A 340 -14.93 28.20 -20.90
CA LYS A 340 -13.49 28.09 -21.13
C LYS A 340 -13.18 27.08 -22.21
N THR A 341 -12.17 27.38 -23.01
CA THR A 341 -11.70 26.51 -24.07
C THR A 341 -10.21 26.27 -23.99
N LYS A 342 -9.78 25.19 -24.61
CA LYS A 342 -8.38 24.83 -24.84
C LYS A 342 -8.16 24.59 -26.32
N THR A 343 -7.11 25.19 -26.86
CA THR A 343 -6.68 24.90 -28.24
C THR A 343 -6.01 23.55 -28.29
N GLY A 344 -6.54 22.65 -29.08
CA GLY A 344 -5.99 21.32 -29.34
C GLY A 344 -4.74 21.35 -30.21
N SER A 345 -4.04 20.23 -30.29
CA SER A 345 -2.88 20.04 -31.17
C SER A 345 -3.20 20.17 -32.66
N ASP A 346 -4.47 20.02 -33.01
CA ASP A 346 -5.02 20.22 -34.36
C ASP A 346 -5.44 21.67 -34.64
N GLY A 347 -5.21 22.60 -33.71
CA GLY A 347 -5.54 24.01 -33.81
C GLY A 347 -7.00 24.37 -33.59
N LYS A 348 -7.84 23.40 -33.21
CA LYS A 348 -9.28 23.64 -32.90
C LYS A 348 -9.46 23.93 -31.42
N GLU A 349 -10.58 24.61 -31.12
CA GLU A 349 -11.00 24.88 -29.76
C GLU A 349 -11.88 23.76 -29.22
N TYR A 350 -11.64 23.39 -27.98
CA TYR A 350 -12.36 22.33 -27.24
C TYR A 350 -12.82 22.88 -25.90
N ALA A 351 -13.92 22.38 -25.39
CA ALA A 351 -14.33 22.69 -24.03
C ALA A 351 -13.23 22.23 -23.04
N ASP A 352 -12.96 23.09 -22.05
CA ASP A 352 -11.90 22.80 -21.06
C ASP A 352 -12.35 21.70 -20.09
N PRO A 353 -11.65 20.55 -20.03
CA PRO A 353 -12.00 19.45 -19.13
C PRO A 353 -11.43 19.64 -17.72
N THR A 354 -10.69 20.71 -17.46
CA THR A 354 -9.98 20.95 -16.20
C THR A 354 -10.87 21.66 -15.19
N THR A 355 -10.88 21.16 -13.95
CA THR A 355 -11.44 21.89 -12.81
C THR A 355 -10.35 22.68 -12.11
N TYR A 356 -10.61 23.95 -11.83
CA TYR A 356 -9.67 24.89 -11.21
C TYR A 356 -10.05 25.14 -9.76
N ILE A 357 -9.08 25.02 -8.87
CA ILE A 357 -9.18 25.48 -7.48
C ILE A 357 -8.31 26.73 -7.34
N THR A 358 -8.91 27.83 -6.93
CA THR A 358 -8.27 29.14 -6.85
C THR A 358 -8.17 29.67 -5.43
N THR A 359 -8.88 29.04 -4.47
CA THR A 359 -8.92 29.44 -3.06
C THR A 359 -8.21 28.42 -2.17
N PRO A 360 -7.63 28.84 -1.03
CA PRO A 360 -6.88 27.94 -0.14
C PRO A 360 -7.79 27.08 0.75
N ASN A 361 -7.17 26.17 1.50
CA ASN A 361 -7.78 25.46 2.63
C ASN A 361 -9.03 24.64 2.25
N ILE A 362 -9.00 23.90 1.14
CA ILE A 362 -10.06 22.97 0.74
C ILE A 362 -9.62 21.54 1.01
N SER A 363 -10.47 20.78 1.70
CA SER A 363 -10.32 19.35 1.89
C SER A 363 -11.26 18.57 0.96
N PHE A 364 -10.68 17.60 0.24
CA PHE A 364 -11.39 16.61 -0.57
C PHE A 364 -11.28 15.27 0.16
N ILE A 365 -12.37 14.84 0.77
CA ILE A 365 -12.40 13.65 1.64
C ILE A 365 -13.30 12.60 1.03
N GLY A 366 -12.75 11.43 0.76
CA GLY A 366 -13.54 10.27 0.33
C GLY A 366 -13.96 9.38 1.50
N GLU A 367 -15.06 8.68 1.32
CA GLU A 367 -15.47 7.62 2.25
C GLU A 367 -14.47 6.47 2.28
N SER A 368 -13.92 6.11 1.10
CA SER A 368 -12.83 5.13 0.96
C SER A 368 -12.06 5.36 -0.35
N THR A 369 -10.77 5.01 -0.35
CA THR A 369 -9.88 5.23 -1.50
C THR A 369 -10.35 4.52 -2.77
N LYS A 370 -10.81 3.27 -2.66
CA LYS A 370 -11.30 2.50 -3.81
C LYS A 370 -12.76 2.77 -4.14
N GLY A 371 -13.54 3.18 -3.16
CA GLY A 371 -14.98 3.42 -3.32
C GLY A 371 -15.31 4.77 -3.95
N VAL A 372 -14.44 5.77 -3.80
CA VAL A 372 -14.63 7.11 -4.36
C VAL A 372 -13.70 7.29 -5.56
N VAL A 373 -14.26 7.37 -6.76
CA VAL A 373 -13.49 7.60 -8.00
C VAL A 373 -13.96 8.88 -8.67
N ILE A 374 -13.07 9.85 -8.79
CA ILE A 374 -13.32 11.15 -9.39
C ILE A 374 -12.53 11.26 -10.70
N THR A 375 -13.22 11.59 -11.78
CA THR A 375 -12.62 11.79 -13.11
C THR A 375 -12.99 13.16 -13.65
N ASN A 376 -12.30 13.61 -14.70
CA ASN A 376 -12.79 14.72 -15.53
C ASN A 376 -13.73 14.19 -16.63
N ALA A 377 -14.38 15.09 -17.33
CA ALA A 377 -15.08 14.77 -18.58
C ALA A 377 -14.05 14.26 -19.61
N VAL A 378 -14.47 13.37 -20.49
CA VAL A 378 -13.57 12.81 -21.51
C VAL A 378 -12.95 13.92 -22.33
N PRO A 379 -11.60 14.08 -22.36
CA PRO A 379 -10.96 15.10 -23.19
C PRO A 379 -11.25 14.90 -24.67
N GLY A 380 -11.28 16.00 -25.41
CA GLY A 380 -11.52 15.98 -26.85
C GLY A 380 -12.97 16.20 -27.27
N VAL A 381 -13.88 16.55 -26.34
CA VAL A 381 -15.24 17.01 -26.69
C VAL A 381 -15.14 18.40 -27.30
N VAL A 382 -15.60 18.55 -28.53
CA VAL A 382 -15.70 19.84 -29.19
C VAL A 382 -16.84 20.66 -28.58
N ILE A 383 -16.75 21.99 -28.61
CA ILE A 383 -17.75 22.92 -28.02
C ILE A 383 -19.18 22.64 -28.53
N ASP A 384 -19.30 22.18 -29.76
CA ASP A 384 -20.58 21.82 -30.37
C ASP A 384 -21.08 20.40 -30.02
N GLY A 385 -20.39 19.71 -29.11
CA GLY A 385 -20.71 18.35 -28.67
C GLY A 385 -20.11 17.26 -29.49
N GLN A 386 -19.26 17.52 -30.48
CA GLN A 386 -18.56 16.53 -31.27
C GLN A 386 -17.23 16.14 -30.60
N TYR A 387 -16.86 14.86 -30.68
CA TYR A 387 -15.59 14.36 -30.16
C TYR A 387 -14.46 14.60 -31.15
N GLY A 388 -13.38 15.21 -30.65
CA GLY A 388 -12.12 15.34 -31.37
C GLY A 388 -11.28 14.06 -31.36
N PRO A 389 -10.10 14.10 -32.04
CA PRO A 389 -9.12 13.03 -31.95
C PRO A 389 -8.67 12.73 -30.52
N ALA A 390 -8.25 11.51 -30.27
CA ALA A 390 -8.06 10.96 -28.93
C ALA A 390 -7.06 11.72 -28.03
N ASN A 391 -6.11 12.46 -28.58
CA ASN A 391 -5.03 13.13 -27.85
C ASN A 391 -4.91 14.62 -28.14
N VAL A 392 -5.97 15.28 -28.62
CA VAL A 392 -5.92 16.70 -28.99
C VAL A 392 -5.61 17.63 -27.82
N LEU A 393 -5.97 17.24 -26.61
CA LEU A 393 -5.68 17.99 -25.39
C LEU A 393 -4.54 17.34 -24.56
N GLU A 394 -3.58 16.71 -25.23
CA GLU A 394 -2.38 16.20 -24.57
C GLU A 394 -1.50 17.35 -24.04
N GLY A 395 -0.99 17.21 -22.83
CA GLY A 395 0.02 18.08 -22.25
C GLY A 395 -0.40 18.77 -20.95
N ILE A 396 0.60 19.20 -20.22
CA ILE A 396 0.41 19.94 -18.96
C ILE A 396 -0.35 21.23 -19.22
N GLY A 397 -1.44 21.45 -18.47
CA GLY A 397 -2.31 22.60 -18.61
C GLY A 397 -3.33 22.49 -19.76
N LYS A 398 -3.48 21.33 -20.38
CA LYS A 398 -4.43 21.09 -21.48
C LYS A 398 -5.63 20.26 -21.03
N GLY A 399 -5.40 18.99 -20.66
CA GLY A 399 -6.45 18.04 -20.28
C GLY A 399 -6.39 17.59 -18.83
N ASP A 400 -5.84 18.40 -17.95
CA ASP A 400 -5.68 18.09 -16.54
C ASP A 400 -7.06 17.79 -15.90
N VAL A 401 -7.11 16.84 -14.97
CA VAL A 401 -8.36 16.58 -14.22
C VAL A 401 -8.62 17.72 -13.25
N LEU A 402 -7.59 18.03 -12.44
CA LEU A 402 -7.66 19.09 -11.43
C LEU A 402 -6.42 19.97 -11.52
N ARG A 403 -6.60 21.26 -11.39
CA ARG A 403 -5.52 22.23 -11.29
C ARG A 403 -5.67 23.07 -10.03
N LEU A 404 -4.66 23.02 -9.18
CA LEU A 404 -4.54 23.92 -8.04
C LEU A 404 -3.77 25.15 -8.48
N GLU A 405 -4.40 26.32 -8.39
CA GLU A 405 -3.77 27.59 -8.72
C GLU A 405 -2.88 28.09 -7.57
N LYS A 406 -2.04 29.07 -7.82
CA LYS A 406 -1.05 29.56 -6.87
C LYS A 406 -1.63 29.94 -5.50
N LYS A 407 -2.88 30.39 -5.46
CA LYS A 407 -3.55 30.79 -4.21
C LYS A 407 -4.23 29.62 -3.48
N ALA A 408 -4.33 28.46 -4.09
CA ALA A 408 -4.97 27.27 -3.51
C ALA A 408 -4.06 26.55 -2.48
N THR A 409 -3.41 27.30 -1.62
CA THR A 409 -2.49 26.78 -0.60
C THR A 409 -3.23 25.97 0.46
N GLY A 410 -2.62 24.88 0.92
CA GLY A 410 -3.13 24.07 2.03
C GLY A 410 -4.32 23.18 1.67
N CYS A 411 -4.48 22.83 0.40
CA CYS A 411 -5.44 21.81 -0.01
C CYS A 411 -5.06 20.43 0.52
N TYR A 412 -6.07 19.61 0.80
CA TYR A 412 -5.91 18.29 1.43
C TYR A 412 -6.78 17.25 0.71
N PHE A 413 -6.20 16.08 0.46
CA PHE A 413 -6.86 14.96 -0.23
C PHE A 413 -6.68 13.70 0.61
N GLN A 414 -7.77 13.01 0.95
CA GLN A 414 -7.70 11.74 1.68
C GLN A 414 -8.79 10.77 1.25
N ASN A 415 -8.45 9.47 1.20
CA ASN A 415 -9.36 8.34 0.99
C ASN A 415 -10.18 8.44 -0.32
N LEU A 416 -9.57 8.86 -1.41
CA LEU A 416 -10.21 8.92 -2.71
C LEU A 416 -9.25 8.60 -3.85
N THR A 417 -9.80 8.27 -5.01
CA THR A 417 -9.08 8.10 -6.26
C THR A 417 -9.41 9.24 -7.20
N LEU A 418 -8.37 9.95 -7.66
CA LEU A 418 -8.45 10.88 -8.79
C LEU A 418 -7.90 10.17 -10.04
N LYS A 419 -8.64 10.16 -11.12
CA LYS A 419 -8.31 9.41 -12.33
C LYS A 419 -8.52 10.25 -13.58
N SER A 420 -7.55 10.22 -14.51
CA SER A 420 -7.74 10.80 -15.83
C SER A 420 -8.72 9.98 -16.66
N ALA A 421 -9.67 10.64 -17.31
CA ALA A 421 -10.59 10.01 -18.24
C ALA A 421 -9.98 9.77 -19.63
N MET A 422 -8.79 10.32 -19.90
CA MET A 422 -8.12 10.17 -21.20
C MET A 422 -7.72 8.71 -21.49
N GLY A 423 -7.30 7.98 -20.46
CA GLY A 423 -6.86 6.58 -20.57
C GLY A 423 -5.45 6.43 -21.12
N ASP A 424 -4.90 5.23 -20.90
CA ASP A 424 -3.53 4.88 -21.27
C ASP A 424 -3.30 5.01 -22.78
N SER A 425 -2.09 5.31 -23.19
CA SER A 425 -1.65 5.45 -24.59
C SER A 425 -2.20 6.64 -25.39
N ARG A 426 -2.91 7.56 -24.78
CA ARG A 426 -3.44 8.77 -25.45
C ARG A 426 -2.59 10.03 -25.22
N GLY A 427 -1.37 9.88 -24.73
CA GLY A 427 -0.45 10.98 -24.43
C GLY A 427 -0.43 11.36 -22.96
N ARG A 428 -0.09 12.63 -22.66
CA ARG A 428 -0.01 13.14 -21.29
C ARG A 428 -1.40 13.37 -20.73
N ASP A 429 -1.71 12.66 -19.67
CA ASP A 429 -3.03 12.57 -19.07
C ASP A 429 -3.00 12.98 -17.59
N ILE A 430 -2.58 14.20 -17.33
CA ILE A 430 -2.34 14.75 -16.00
C ILE A 430 -3.57 14.64 -15.12
N VAL A 431 -3.44 14.03 -13.95
CA VAL A 431 -4.49 14.04 -12.94
C VAL A 431 -4.49 15.36 -12.19
N LEU A 432 -3.36 15.75 -11.65
CA LEU A 432 -3.27 16.96 -10.85
C LEU A 432 -2.07 17.80 -11.26
N ASN A 433 -2.33 19.04 -11.66
CA ASN A 433 -1.36 20.09 -11.93
C ASN A 433 -1.36 21.07 -10.75
N ASP A 434 -0.36 20.95 -9.89
CA ASP A 434 -0.31 21.65 -8.61
C ASP A 434 0.64 22.84 -8.66
N ASN A 435 0.07 24.04 -8.82
CA ASN A 435 0.81 25.30 -8.80
C ASN A 435 0.81 25.98 -7.42
N SER A 436 0.30 25.29 -6.40
CA SER A 436 0.10 25.83 -5.05
C SER A 436 1.30 25.57 -4.12
N ASP A 437 1.09 25.62 -2.83
CA ASP A 437 2.03 25.25 -1.76
C ASP A 437 1.29 24.51 -0.64
N LYS A 438 1.97 23.66 0.09
CA LYS A 438 1.45 22.94 1.26
C LYS A 438 0.26 22.01 0.97
N THR A 439 0.25 21.37 -0.20
CA THR A 439 -0.72 20.33 -0.52
C THR A 439 -0.36 19.02 0.19
N ILE A 440 -1.36 18.37 0.77
CA ILE A 440 -1.22 17.09 1.46
C ILE A 440 -2.13 16.04 0.81
N PHE A 441 -1.56 14.87 0.54
CA PHE A 441 -2.29 13.67 0.10
C PHE A 441 -2.08 12.57 1.13
N LYS A 442 -3.17 11.99 1.64
CA LYS A 442 -3.13 10.85 2.56
C LYS A 442 -4.01 9.73 2.06
N ASP A 443 -3.42 8.54 1.88
CA ASP A 443 -4.14 7.36 1.41
C ASP A 443 -4.99 7.61 0.16
N ALA A 444 -4.49 8.49 -0.71
CA ALA A 444 -5.13 8.83 -1.98
C ALA A 444 -4.51 8.05 -3.14
N CYS A 445 -5.29 7.80 -4.18
CA CYS A 445 -4.82 7.20 -5.41
C CYS A 445 -4.89 8.22 -6.55
N LEU A 446 -3.77 8.48 -7.22
CA LEU A 446 -3.71 9.24 -8.46
C LEU A 446 -3.43 8.27 -9.61
N TRP A 447 -4.36 8.20 -10.54
CA TRP A 447 -4.39 7.17 -11.57
C TRP A 447 -4.36 7.77 -12.98
N ALA A 448 -3.21 7.70 -13.61
CA ALA A 448 -3.03 8.04 -15.01
C ALA A 448 -1.88 7.24 -15.64
N TYR A 449 -1.29 7.73 -16.71
CA TYR A 449 -0.27 7.04 -17.48
C TYR A 449 0.99 7.88 -17.66
N GLN A 450 0.86 9.15 -18.06
CA GLN A 450 1.97 10.07 -18.20
C GLN A 450 1.70 11.39 -17.48
N ASP A 451 2.70 11.88 -16.74
CA ASP A 451 2.62 13.14 -15.98
C ASP A 451 1.47 13.14 -14.95
N THR A 452 1.23 12.02 -14.27
CA THR A 452 0.07 11.83 -13.37
C THR A 452 -0.05 12.94 -12.32
N TYR A 453 1.05 13.26 -11.63
CA TYR A 453 1.16 14.39 -10.70
C TYR A 453 2.26 15.34 -11.13
N VAL A 454 1.90 16.58 -11.36
CA VAL A 454 2.83 17.64 -11.72
C VAL A 454 2.90 18.66 -10.59
N SER A 455 4.00 18.67 -9.84
CA SER A 455 4.32 19.76 -8.92
C SER A 455 4.86 20.93 -9.74
N ASN A 456 4.09 22.02 -9.85
CA ASN A 456 4.36 23.08 -10.82
C ASN A 456 4.65 24.45 -10.20
N ASN A 457 5.19 24.44 -8.99
CA ASN A 457 5.64 25.63 -8.28
C ASN A 457 7.05 25.42 -7.75
N GLU A 458 8.03 26.16 -8.25
CA GLU A 458 9.44 26.05 -7.82
C GLU A 458 9.65 26.40 -6.34
N ASN A 459 8.74 27.15 -5.73
CA ASN A 459 8.76 27.47 -4.30
C ASN A 459 7.76 26.64 -3.49
N GLY A 460 7.07 25.71 -4.14
CA GLY A 460 6.06 24.85 -3.52
C GLY A 460 6.67 23.71 -2.70
N ARG A 461 5.91 23.29 -1.72
CA ARG A 461 6.17 22.12 -0.88
C ARG A 461 4.94 21.23 -0.84
N PHE A 462 5.15 19.94 -1.02
CA PHE A 462 4.08 18.98 -1.20
C PHE A 462 4.37 17.72 -0.42
N TYR A 463 3.35 17.11 0.18
CA TYR A 463 3.50 15.94 1.02
C TYR A 463 2.51 14.83 0.64
N PHE A 464 3.01 13.63 0.49
CA PHE A 464 2.23 12.42 0.26
C PHE A 464 2.51 11.42 1.39
N GLU A 465 1.45 10.83 1.95
CA GLU A 465 1.54 9.77 2.94
C GLU A 465 0.63 8.61 2.56
N GLY A 466 1.22 7.42 2.37
CA GLY A 466 0.46 6.26 1.90
C GLY A 466 -0.14 6.45 0.51
N GLY A 467 -1.09 5.60 0.16
CA GLY A 467 -1.78 5.66 -1.13
C GLY A 467 -0.97 5.14 -2.30
N VAL A 468 -1.45 5.41 -3.51
CA VAL A 468 -0.89 4.88 -4.75
C VAL A 468 -0.76 6.00 -5.79
N LEU A 469 0.40 6.09 -6.40
CA LEU A 469 0.64 6.86 -7.62
C LEU A 469 0.89 5.89 -8.77
N ARG A 470 0.02 5.90 -9.76
CA ARG A 470 0.10 5.00 -10.92
C ARG A 470 0.48 5.76 -12.17
N GLY A 471 1.41 5.20 -12.94
CA GLY A 471 1.79 5.74 -14.23
C GLY A 471 2.89 4.95 -14.92
N ARG A 472 3.26 5.39 -16.10
CA ARG A 472 4.35 4.84 -16.88
C ARG A 472 5.48 5.84 -17.10
N THR A 473 5.15 7.04 -17.54
CA THR A 473 6.14 8.00 -18.03
C THR A 473 6.10 9.27 -17.21
N ASP A 474 7.19 9.58 -16.50
CA ASP A 474 7.35 10.83 -15.74
C ASP A 474 6.15 11.12 -14.84
N TYR A 475 5.57 10.09 -14.25
CA TYR A 475 4.26 10.23 -13.62
C TYR A 475 4.27 10.94 -12.27
N VAL A 476 5.47 11.26 -11.75
CA VAL A 476 5.68 12.34 -10.78
C VAL A 476 6.78 13.26 -11.33
N CYS A 477 6.41 14.46 -11.70
CA CYS A 477 7.32 15.38 -12.39
C CYS A 477 7.10 16.83 -11.97
N GLY A 478 8.06 17.68 -12.28
CA GLY A 478 7.97 19.12 -12.10
C GLY A 478 8.95 19.70 -11.08
N LYS A 479 8.50 20.70 -10.33
CA LYS A 479 9.31 21.63 -9.53
C LYS A 479 8.98 21.52 -8.05
N GLY A 480 9.73 22.26 -7.23
CA GLY A 480 9.52 22.36 -5.79
C GLY A 480 10.07 21.18 -5.02
N ASP A 481 9.75 21.12 -3.73
CA ASP A 481 10.13 20.02 -2.85
C ASP A 481 8.92 19.14 -2.58
N VAL A 482 9.03 17.85 -2.88
CA VAL A 482 7.97 16.86 -2.64
C VAL A 482 8.52 15.75 -1.76
N TYR A 483 7.82 15.46 -0.68
CA TYR A 483 8.15 14.35 0.21
C TYR A 483 7.09 13.26 0.09
N TYR A 484 7.51 12.09 -0.37
CA TYR A 484 6.67 10.90 -0.47
C TYR A 484 7.00 9.96 0.68
N GLN A 485 6.05 9.78 1.60
CA GLN A 485 6.20 8.90 2.77
C GLN A 485 5.33 7.67 2.60
N ALA A 486 5.94 6.49 2.56
CA ALA A 486 5.25 5.19 2.49
C ALA A 486 4.22 5.09 1.34
N VAL A 487 4.51 5.70 0.21
CA VAL A 487 3.66 5.68 -1.00
C VAL A 487 4.00 4.48 -1.87
N ASN A 488 2.98 3.84 -2.46
CA ASN A 488 3.17 2.83 -3.49
C ASN A 488 3.20 3.48 -4.88
N PHE A 489 4.33 3.37 -5.56
CA PHE A 489 4.49 3.75 -6.96
C PHE A 489 4.22 2.55 -7.86
N GLN A 490 3.08 2.56 -8.54
CA GLN A 490 2.68 1.49 -9.44
C GLN A 490 3.08 1.81 -10.87
N VAL A 491 4.01 1.01 -11.42
CA VAL A 491 4.54 1.18 -12.76
C VAL A 491 3.70 0.41 -13.78
N VAL A 492 3.29 1.08 -14.86
CA VAL A 492 2.48 0.50 -15.94
C VAL A 492 3.36 0.16 -17.14
N GLY A 493 3.25 -1.09 -17.60
CA GLY A 493 3.95 -1.55 -18.80
C GLY A 493 5.47 -1.47 -18.70
N GLU A 494 6.15 -1.40 -19.83
CA GLU A 494 7.61 -1.36 -19.94
C GLU A 494 8.13 -0.02 -20.48
N GLY A 495 9.40 0.30 -20.20
CA GLY A 495 10.10 1.45 -20.76
C GLY A 495 9.73 2.78 -20.11
N GLY A 496 9.17 2.77 -18.91
CA GLY A 496 8.74 3.98 -18.20
C GLY A 496 9.79 4.62 -17.30
N TYR A 497 9.39 5.73 -16.70
CA TYR A 497 10.17 6.51 -15.72
C TYR A 497 9.23 6.92 -14.58
N ILE A 498 9.60 6.69 -13.33
CA ILE A 498 8.75 7.10 -12.20
C ILE A 498 8.79 8.63 -12.09
N SER A 499 9.98 9.20 -11.92
CA SER A 499 10.14 10.62 -11.62
C SER A 499 10.85 11.38 -12.73
N ALA A 500 10.44 12.63 -12.92
CA ALA A 500 11.13 13.61 -13.74
C ALA A 500 11.20 14.95 -12.98
N PRO A 501 12.03 15.04 -11.94
CA PRO A 501 12.20 16.29 -11.19
C PRO A 501 12.88 17.34 -12.08
N SER A 502 12.48 18.60 -11.87
CA SER A 502 13.06 19.76 -12.51
C SER A 502 13.76 20.64 -11.46
N LYS A 503 13.33 21.88 -11.30
CA LYS A 503 13.93 22.83 -10.39
C LYS A 503 13.35 22.64 -8.97
N PRO A 504 14.14 22.20 -7.98
CA PRO A 504 13.66 22.09 -6.61
C PRO A 504 13.45 23.46 -5.98
N LYS A 505 12.68 23.53 -4.88
CA LYS A 505 12.77 24.66 -3.98
C LYS A 505 14.15 24.67 -3.31
N GLN A 506 14.53 23.55 -2.70
CA GLN A 506 15.87 23.31 -2.15
C GLN A 506 16.28 21.83 -2.20
N TYR A 507 15.38 20.90 -1.94
CA TYR A 507 15.69 19.47 -1.69
C TYR A 507 15.15 18.54 -2.77
N GLY A 508 14.19 18.95 -3.60
CA GLY A 508 13.64 18.16 -4.68
C GLY A 508 12.69 17.05 -4.20
N TYR A 509 12.78 15.91 -4.84
CA TYR A 509 11.91 14.76 -4.59
C TYR A 509 12.57 13.77 -3.64
N ILE A 510 11.95 13.57 -2.48
CA ILE A 510 12.39 12.61 -1.46
C ILE A 510 11.35 11.50 -1.36
N PHE A 511 11.78 10.27 -1.61
CA PHE A 511 10.97 9.06 -1.51
C PHE A 511 11.46 8.27 -0.29
N ASN A 512 10.68 8.26 0.79
CA ASN A 512 11.07 7.59 2.03
C ASN A 512 10.11 6.45 2.37
N GLU A 513 10.65 5.28 2.66
CA GLU A 513 9.86 4.08 2.98
C GLU A 513 8.78 3.74 1.94
N CYS A 514 9.01 4.13 0.69
CA CYS A 514 8.09 3.87 -0.41
C CYS A 514 8.21 2.43 -0.93
N GLU A 515 7.19 2.03 -1.67
CA GLU A 515 7.14 0.75 -2.35
C GLU A 515 7.02 0.97 -3.85
N ILE A 516 7.68 0.15 -4.66
CA ILE A 516 7.53 0.16 -6.12
C ILE A 516 6.96 -1.18 -6.55
N THR A 517 5.80 -1.14 -7.21
CA THR A 517 5.13 -2.32 -7.75
C THR A 517 4.95 -2.19 -9.25
N GLY A 518 4.90 -3.31 -9.96
CA GLY A 518 4.42 -3.33 -11.34
C GLY A 518 2.91 -3.59 -11.37
N GLU A 519 2.18 -2.92 -12.25
CA GLU A 519 0.77 -3.28 -12.51
C GLU A 519 0.69 -4.69 -13.08
N THR A 520 1.69 -5.03 -13.90
CA THR A 520 1.97 -6.39 -14.40
C THR A 520 3.47 -6.65 -14.32
N SER A 521 3.89 -7.88 -14.61
CA SER A 521 5.30 -8.26 -14.70
C SER A 521 6.07 -7.54 -15.82
N ALA A 522 5.40 -6.92 -16.79
CA ALA A 522 6.02 -6.21 -17.90
C ALA A 522 6.92 -5.04 -17.45
N ALA A 523 6.69 -4.49 -16.26
CA ALA A 523 7.50 -3.41 -15.71
C ALA A 523 8.91 -3.83 -15.25
N ASN A 524 9.10 -5.13 -14.95
CA ASN A 524 10.34 -5.60 -14.33
C ASN A 524 11.56 -5.46 -15.21
N GLY A 525 12.60 -4.81 -14.66
CA GLY A 525 13.84 -4.54 -15.38
C GLY A 525 13.66 -3.65 -16.61
N LYS A 526 12.49 -3.04 -16.78
CA LYS A 526 12.14 -2.30 -18.00
C LYS A 526 11.88 -0.80 -17.77
N TYR A 527 11.83 -0.35 -16.54
CA TYR A 527 11.65 1.07 -16.19
C TYR A 527 12.89 1.62 -15.49
N THR A 528 12.95 2.93 -15.28
CA THR A 528 13.93 3.58 -14.41
C THR A 528 13.24 4.39 -13.31
N LEU A 529 13.98 4.64 -12.22
CA LEU A 529 13.51 5.42 -11.07
C LEU A 529 13.24 6.87 -11.43
N GLY A 530 13.93 7.36 -12.46
CA GLY A 530 13.72 8.71 -12.95
C GLY A 530 14.74 9.17 -13.97
N ARG A 531 14.50 10.40 -14.43
CA ARG A 531 15.38 11.12 -15.36
C ARG A 531 15.34 12.63 -15.06
N PRO A 532 16.44 13.38 -15.25
CA PRO A 532 16.48 14.80 -14.91
C PRO A 532 15.76 15.65 -15.95
N TRP A 533 14.72 16.39 -15.53
CA TRP A 533 14.07 17.39 -16.37
C TRP A 533 14.69 18.77 -16.14
N GLY A 534 15.90 18.95 -16.65
CA GLY A 534 16.71 20.14 -16.51
C GLY A 534 18.18 19.81 -16.31
N SER A 535 18.98 20.82 -16.07
CA SER A 535 20.44 20.69 -15.97
C SER A 535 20.96 21.28 -14.66
N GLY A 536 21.65 20.45 -13.88
CA GLY A 536 22.34 20.85 -12.65
C GLY A 536 21.44 21.09 -11.42
N THR A 537 20.12 20.94 -11.54
CA THR A 537 19.17 21.23 -10.47
C THR A 537 18.30 20.04 -10.05
N PRO A 538 17.92 19.08 -10.92
CA PRO A 538 17.03 17.98 -10.52
C PRO A 538 17.59 17.14 -9.39
N ILE A 539 16.74 16.83 -8.40
CA ILE A 539 17.07 15.97 -7.26
C ILE A 539 15.95 14.94 -7.09
N ALA A 540 16.33 13.65 -7.03
CA ALA A 540 15.46 12.56 -6.66
C ALA A 540 16.23 11.55 -5.78
N LEU A 541 15.77 11.36 -4.55
CA LEU A 541 16.42 10.49 -3.57
C LEU A 541 15.43 9.42 -3.09
N TYR A 542 15.76 8.16 -3.30
CA TYR A 542 14.98 7.01 -2.82
C TYR A 542 15.66 6.44 -1.58
N ILE A 543 14.95 6.47 -0.46
CA ILE A 543 15.46 6.09 0.85
C ILE A 543 14.56 4.99 1.43
N ASN A 544 15.14 3.86 1.82
CA ASN A 544 14.41 2.72 2.40
C ASN A 544 13.28 2.20 1.49
N THR A 545 13.53 2.07 0.20
CA THR A 545 12.51 1.67 -0.78
C THR A 545 12.45 0.17 -0.95
N VAL A 546 11.24 -0.41 -0.89
CA VAL A 546 10.98 -1.80 -1.24
C VAL A 546 10.60 -1.88 -2.71
N MET A 547 11.47 -2.47 -3.53
CA MET A 547 11.27 -2.60 -4.98
C MET A 547 10.74 -4.00 -5.30
N LYS A 548 9.42 -4.18 -5.24
CA LYS A 548 8.75 -5.43 -5.68
C LYS A 548 8.85 -5.61 -7.20
N ALA A 549 8.81 -4.50 -7.94
CA ALA A 549 9.25 -4.42 -9.32
C ALA A 549 10.59 -3.68 -9.36
N GLN A 550 11.63 -4.31 -9.90
CA GLN A 550 12.95 -3.71 -9.93
C GLN A 550 13.15 -2.86 -11.20
N PRO A 551 13.92 -1.76 -11.12
CA PRO A 551 14.25 -0.97 -12.29
C PRO A 551 15.33 -1.66 -13.15
N LYS A 552 15.65 -1.08 -14.30
CA LYS A 552 16.87 -1.41 -15.04
C LYS A 552 18.09 -1.26 -14.13
N ALA A 553 19.16 -1.99 -14.43
CA ALA A 553 20.39 -1.97 -13.61
C ALA A 553 20.99 -0.57 -13.46
N GLU A 554 20.88 0.27 -14.49
CA GLU A 554 21.34 1.66 -14.47
C GLU A 554 20.52 2.53 -13.51
N GLY A 555 19.32 2.13 -13.17
CA GLY A 555 18.39 2.81 -12.25
C GLY A 555 17.84 4.14 -12.76
N TRP A 556 18.61 4.90 -13.50
CA TRP A 556 18.32 6.25 -13.96
C TRP A 556 18.49 6.38 -15.48
N ASN A 557 17.78 7.32 -16.11
CA ASN A 557 17.89 7.60 -17.52
C ASN A 557 18.19 9.09 -17.78
N GLU A 558 18.46 9.43 -19.02
CA GLU A 558 18.71 10.81 -19.47
C GLU A 558 17.44 11.44 -20.06
N MET A 559 17.36 12.75 -20.03
CA MET A 559 16.32 13.53 -20.68
C MET A 559 16.94 14.74 -21.38
N SER A 560 16.88 14.77 -22.71
CA SER A 560 17.24 15.93 -23.56
C SER A 560 18.58 16.57 -23.20
N GLY A 561 19.60 15.78 -22.84
CA GLY A 561 20.93 16.27 -22.47
C GLY A 561 21.02 16.92 -21.08
N GLY A 562 19.99 16.80 -20.26
CA GLY A 562 20.00 17.27 -18.87
C GLY A 562 20.84 16.40 -17.94
N TRP A 563 21.19 16.94 -16.79
CA TRP A 563 21.91 16.23 -15.72
C TRP A 563 21.40 16.65 -14.33
N PRO A 564 21.43 15.76 -13.33
CA PRO A 564 20.93 16.07 -12.00
C PRO A 564 21.95 16.85 -11.15
N ALA A 565 21.45 17.49 -10.11
CA ALA A 565 22.25 17.82 -8.93
C ALA A 565 22.54 16.56 -8.12
N ARG A 566 21.51 15.70 -7.89
CA ARG A 566 21.67 14.39 -7.25
C ARG A 566 20.52 13.45 -7.62
N MET A 567 20.84 12.26 -8.09
CA MET A 567 19.92 11.13 -8.23
C MET A 567 20.52 9.91 -7.55
N ALA A 568 19.98 9.49 -6.41
CA ALA A 568 20.61 8.51 -5.54
C ALA A 568 19.61 7.66 -4.77
N GLU A 569 20.15 6.58 -4.20
CA GLU A 569 19.42 5.61 -3.38
C GLU A 569 20.16 5.32 -2.08
N TYR A 570 19.38 4.95 -1.06
CA TYR A 570 19.89 4.35 0.17
C TYR A 570 18.97 3.23 0.62
N ASN A 571 19.56 2.08 0.97
CA ASN A 571 18.84 0.94 1.52
C ASN A 571 17.63 0.51 0.67
N SER A 572 17.81 0.45 -0.66
CA SER A 572 16.85 -0.17 -1.56
C SER A 572 16.90 -1.68 -1.41
N VAL A 573 15.73 -2.29 -1.20
CA VAL A 573 15.62 -3.74 -0.98
C VAL A 573 14.58 -4.34 -1.92
N THR A 574 14.72 -5.64 -2.17
CA THR A 574 13.73 -6.43 -2.90
C THR A 574 12.50 -6.70 -2.04
N ALA A 575 11.47 -7.33 -2.61
CA ALA A 575 10.30 -7.81 -1.86
C ALA A 575 10.65 -8.74 -0.68
N ALA A 576 11.74 -9.46 -0.79
CA ALA A 576 12.26 -10.36 0.26
C ALA A 576 13.14 -9.64 1.30
N GLY A 577 13.34 -8.32 1.17
CA GLY A 577 14.21 -7.56 2.07
C GLY A 577 15.71 -7.67 1.75
N THR A 578 16.10 -8.30 0.63
CA THR A 578 17.49 -8.41 0.21
C THR A 578 17.97 -7.08 -0.36
N PRO A 579 19.15 -6.57 0.05
CA PRO A 579 19.72 -5.35 -0.53
C PRO A 579 19.92 -5.46 -2.04
N ILE A 580 19.55 -4.42 -2.76
CA ILE A 580 19.77 -4.32 -4.20
C ILE A 580 21.19 -3.82 -4.47
N ASP A 581 21.87 -4.45 -5.42
CA ASP A 581 23.19 -3.99 -5.88
C ASP A 581 23.09 -2.68 -6.66
N LEU A 582 23.62 -1.62 -6.08
CA LEU A 582 23.63 -0.27 -6.68
C LEU A 582 24.90 0.03 -7.51
N SER A 583 25.83 -0.92 -7.65
CA SER A 583 27.12 -0.70 -8.31
C SER A 583 27.01 -0.30 -9.79
N LYS A 584 25.93 -0.75 -10.44
CA LYS A 584 25.63 -0.47 -11.85
C LYS A 584 24.79 0.79 -12.07
N ARG A 585 24.40 1.48 -11.01
CA ARG A 585 23.60 2.71 -11.13
C ARG A 585 24.37 3.76 -11.94
N LYS A 586 23.63 4.54 -12.73
CA LYS A 586 24.19 5.55 -13.64
C LYS A 586 24.96 6.63 -12.87
N LYS A 587 26.23 6.82 -13.23
CA LYS A 587 27.18 7.75 -12.60
C LYS A 587 27.52 8.96 -13.46
N ILE A 588 27.24 8.91 -14.75
CA ILE A 588 27.55 10.00 -15.69
C ILE A 588 26.28 10.35 -16.48
N PHE A 589 25.98 11.63 -16.54
CA PHE A 589 24.91 12.20 -17.36
C PHE A 589 25.50 13.18 -18.39
N ALA A 590 24.81 13.35 -19.53
CA ALA A 590 25.24 14.26 -20.59
C ALA A 590 26.74 14.13 -20.90
N GLN A 591 27.25 12.89 -20.92
CA GLN A 591 28.62 12.47 -21.21
C GLN A 591 29.69 12.88 -20.18
N THR A 592 29.53 13.96 -19.44
CA THR A 592 30.59 14.53 -18.59
C THR A 592 30.19 14.87 -17.15
N HIS A 593 28.88 14.89 -16.84
CA HIS A 593 28.41 15.32 -15.53
C HIS A 593 28.32 14.14 -14.58
N GLU A 594 29.13 14.19 -13.54
CA GLU A 594 29.17 13.14 -12.52
C GLU A 594 27.94 13.18 -11.60
N ASN A 595 27.46 12.01 -11.22
CA ASN A 595 26.42 11.79 -10.23
C ASN A 595 26.84 10.65 -9.31
N ASN A 596 26.78 10.86 -7.99
CA ASN A 596 26.93 9.79 -7.03
C ASN A 596 25.55 9.17 -6.74
N PRO A 597 25.26 7.95 -7.23
CA PRO A 597 23.94 7.33 -7.11
C PRO A 597 23.69 6.63 -5.77
N VAL A 598 24.61 6.72 -4.81
CA VAL A 598 24.50 6.09 -3.50
C VAL A 598 24.61 7.13 -2.40
N LEU A 599 23.62 7.14 -1.49
CA LEU A 599 23.67 7.95 -0.28
C LEU A 599 24.38 7.17 0.84
N THR A 600 25.12 7.88 1.68
CA THR A 600 25.58 7.36 2.95
C THR A 600 24.41 7.29 3.94
N LYS A 601 24.56 6.53 5.02
CA LYS A 601 23.58 6.44 6.10
C LYS A 601 23.27 7.84 6.69
N SER A 602 24.31 8.63 6.97
CA SER A 602 24.16 9.97 7.53
C SER A 602 23.41 10.92 6.59
N GLU A 603 23.69 10.87 5.27
CA GLU A 603 22.93 11.61 4.28
C GLU A 603 21.46 11.22 4.28
N ALA A 604 21.16 9.91 4.23
CA ALA A 604 19.80 9.41 4.20
C ALA A 604 19.00 9.78 5.46
N GLU A 605 19.59 9.66 6.64
CA GLU A 605 18.97 9.99 7.92
C GLU A 605 18.69 11.49 8.08
N TRP A 606 19.41 12.34 7.36
CA TRP A 606 19.17 13.79 7.41
C TRP A 606 17.86 14.20 6.71
N TYR A 607 17.42 13.48 5.67
CA TYR A 607 16.23 13.83 4.87
C TYR A 607 14.93 13.46 5.58
N THR A 608 14.68 14.01 6.75
CA THR A 608 13.41 13.93 7.47
C THR A 608 12.37 14.88 6.88
N ILE A 609 11.10 14.65 7.17
CA ILE A 609 10.01 15.55 6.76
C ILE A 609 10.25 16.97 7.28
N GLU A 610 10.67 17.11 8.54
CA GLU A 610 10.98 18.40 9.17
C GLU A 610 12.11 19.12 8.44
N ASN A 611 13.23 18.42 8.15
CA ASN A 611 14.37 19.04 7.48
C ASN A 611 14.05 19.47 6.04
N VAL A 612 13.20 18.72 5.34
CA VAL A 612 12.87 18.96 3.93
C VAL A 612 11.73 19.97 3.77
N LEU A 613 10.69 19.90 4.60
CA LEU A 613 9.47 20.68 4.44
C LEU A 613 9.22 21.69 5.57
N GLY A 614 9.89 21.56 6.70
CA GLY A 614 9.54 22.21 7.97
C GLY A 614 10.22 23.56 8.25
N GLN A 615 10.86 24.23 7.28
CA GLN A 615 11.66 25.45 7.53
C GLN A 615 10.88 26.63 8.12
N ASP A 616 9.56 26.66 7.93
CA ASP A 616 8.65 27.67 8.51
C ASP A 616 7.73 27.07 9.60
N GLY A 617 8.07 25.90 10.12
CA GLY A 617 7.28 25.19 11.12
C GLY A 617 6.11 24.39 10.55
N TRP A 618 5.98 24.27 9.23
CA TRP A 618 4.97 23.39 8.64
C TRP A 618 5.29 21.92 8.91
N ASP A 619 4.37 21.24 9.58
CA ASP A 619 4.44 19.80 9.85
C ASP A 619 3.24 19.07 9.19
N PRO A 620 3.41 18.66 7.94
CA PRO A 620 2.33 17.98 7.21
C PRO A 620 2.00 16.59 7.77
N ALA A 621 2.96 15.90 8.35
CA ALA A 621 2.73 14.59 8.94
C ALA A 621 1.86 14.70 10.20
N MET A 622 2.11 15.68 11.06
CA MET A 622 1.27 15.97 12.22
C MET A 622 -0.14 16.41 11.77
N THR A 623 -0.24 17.28 10.76
CA THR A 623 -1.52 17.74 10.20
C THR A 623 -2.35 16.58 9.65
N ALA A 624 -1.70 15.62 8.97
CA ALA A 624 -2.34 14.44 8.38
C ALA A 624 -2.54 13.29 9.38
N GLU A 625 -2.01 13.40 10.60
CA GLU A 625 -2.12 12.34 11.59
C GLU A 625 -3.59 12.05 11.91
N GLN A 626 -3.96 10.78 11.87
CA GLN A 626 -5.32 10.36 12.14
C GLN A 626 -5.65 10.56 13.64
N ALA A 627 -6.86 11.04 13.93
CA ALA A 627 -7.34 11.10 15.30
C ALA A 627 -7.34 9.71 15.96
N PRO A 628 -7.22 9.61 17.30
CA PRO A 628 -7.35 8.36 18.00
C PRO A 628 -8.65 7.65 17.63
N GLU A 629 -8.63 6.32 17.54
CA GLU A 629 -9.83 5.54 17.36
C GLU A 629 -10.80 5.78 18.52
N VAL A 630 -12.09 5.61 18.21
CA VAL A 630 -13.16 5.75 19.20
C VAL A 630 -12.97 4.73 20.32
N THR A 631 -13.08 5.20 21.58
CA THR A 631 -13.05 4.37 22.76
C THR A 631 -14.36 4.49 23.53
N GLY A 632 -14.70 3.49 24.33
CA GLY A 632 -15.92 3.50 25.15
C GLY A 632 -17.22 3.49 24.34
N LEU A 633 -17.20 3.05 23.07
CA LEU A 633 -18.40 2.99 22.23
C LEU A 633 -19.43 2.01 22.82
N LYS A 634 -20.63 2.50 23.02
CA LYS A 634 -21.78 1.74 23.53
C LYS A 634 -23.06 2.17 22.84
N SER A 635 -24.03 1.28 22.86
CA SER A 635 -25.42 1.48 22.40
C SER A 635 -26.37 1.40 23.56
N GLU A 636 -27.23 2.39 23.72
CA GLU A 636 -28.39 2.36 24.60
C GLU A 636 -29.63 2.54 23.72
N GLY A 637 -30.17 1.42 23.21
CA GLY A 637 -31.19 1.43 22.18
C GLY A 637 -30.65 2.07 20.91
N TYR A 638 -31.35 3.08 20.37
CA TYR A 638 -30.96 3.80 19.16
C TYR A 638 -29.90 4.90 19.39
N VAL A 639 -29.45 5.08 20.64
CA VAL A 639 -28.46 6.09 21.00
C VAL A 639 -27.09 5.45 21.09
N LEU A 640 -26.16 5.93 20.29
CA LEU A 640 -24.73 5.63 20.41
C LEU A 640 -24.04 6.71 21.22
N SER A 641 -23.11 6.32 22.07
CA SER A 641 -22.24 7.24 22.81
C SER A 641 -20.84 6.67 22.94
N TRP A 642 -19.85 7.54 23.07
CA TRP A 642 -18.44 7.16 23.20
C TRP A 642 -17.67 8.21 24.00
N ASP A 643 -16.39 7.93 24.26
CA ASP A 643 -15.54 8.84 25.00
C ASP A 643 -15.26 10.10 24.20
N ASN A 644 -15.31 11.25 24.86
CA ASN A 644 -14.96 12.52 24.23
C ASN A 644 -13.46 12.57 23.90
N ASN A 645 -13.15 13.08 22.72
CA ASN A 645 -11.78 13.30 22.26
C ASN A 645 -11.66 14.70 21.64
N ASN A 646 -10.90 15.57 22.29
CA ASN A 646 -10.69 16.94 21.84
C ASN A 646 -9.92 17.05 20.51
N TYR A 647 -9.25 15.97 20.11
CA TYR A 647 -8.46 15.91 18.88
C TYR A 647 -9.27 15.49 17.64
N THR A 648 -10.53 15.17 17.79
CA THR A 648 -11.42 14.76 16.70
C THR A 648 -12.29 15.94 16.26
N SER A 649 -12.24 16.29 14.98
CA SER A 649 -13.04 17.41 14.44
C SER A 649 -14.53 17.04 14.33
N LEU A 650 -14.80 15.81 13.88
CA LEU A 650 -16.14 15.22 13.79
C LEU A 650 -16.04 13.71 13.80
N TRP A 651 -17.18 13.06 13.98
CA TRP A 651 -17.34 11.61 13.83
C TRP A 651 -18.36 11.27 12.74
N ALA A 652 -18.08 10.23 11.97
CA ALA A 652 -19.03 9.61 11.07
C ALA A 652 -19.64 8.38 11.75
N VAL A 653 -20.94 8.22 11.65
CA VAL A 653 -21.67 7.05 12.15
C VAL A 653 -22.09 6.19 10.98
N CYS A 654 -21.75 4.91 11.04
CA CYS A 654 -21.95 3.92 9.99
C CYS A 654 -23.02 2.91 10.40
N GLY A 655 -23.91 2.60 9.47
CA GLY A 655 -24.81 1.49 9.54
C GLY A 655 -24.47 0.41 8.52
N LYS A 656 -25.35 -0.53 8.32
CA LYS A 656 -25.17 -1.66 7.42
C LYS A 656 -24.83 -1.27 5.96
N ASN A 657 -25.38 -0.16 5.49
CA ASN A 657 -25.28 0.28 4.10
C ASN A 657 -24.33 1.48 3.91
N GLY A 658 -23.47 1.78 4.87
CA GLY A 658 -22.54 2.90 4.84
C GLY A 658 -22.86 3.96 5.90
N ILE A 659 -22.36 5.18 5.70
CA ILE A 659 -22.49 6.27 6.66
C ILE A 659 -23.94 6.78 6.71
N ILE A 660 -24.52 6.81 7.93
CA ILE A 660 -25.89 7.26 8.21
C ILE A 660 -25.94 8.68 8.78
N GLY A 661 -24.81 9.22 9.23
CA GLY A 661 -24.77 10.60 9.70
C GLY A 661 -23.41 11.01 10.25
N PHE A 662 -23.33 12.30 10.61
CA PHE A 662 -22.13 12.93 11.16
C PHE A 662 -22.50 13.71 12.41
N THR A 663 -21.58 13.81 13.37
CA THR A 663 -21.76 14.57 14.60
C THR A 663 -20.42 15.15 15.07
N THR A 664 -20.50 16.31 15.73
CA THR A 664 -19.37 16.92 16.43
C THR A 664 -19.36 16.61 17.93
N GLU A 665 -20.42 15.95 18.40
CA GLU A 665 -20.55 15.52 19.79
C GLU A 665 -20.29 14.02 19.91
N PRO A 666 -19.78 13.51 21.05
CA PRO A 666 -19.50 12.08 21.26
C PRO A 666 -20.78 11.27 21.50
N LYS A 667 -21.83 11.59 20.77
CA LYS A 667 -23.15 10.98 20.83
C LYS A 667 -23.86 11.11 19.49
N PHE A 668 -24.66 10.09 19.14
CA PHE A 668 -25.48 10.11 17.93
C PHE A 668 -26.77 9.34 18.14
N GLU A 669 -27.89 9.92 17.74
CA GLU A 669 -29.19 9.24 17.71
C GLU A 669 -29.42 8.66 16.32
N ILE A 670 -29.45 7.33 16.24
CA ILE A 670 -29.68 6.63 14.97
C ILE A 670 -31.12 6.91 14.52
N PRO A 671 -31.33 7.43 13.30
CA PRO A 671 -32.69 7.64 12.77
C PRO A 671 -33.51 6.36 12.80
N ALA A 672 -34.79 6.45 13.11
CA ALA A 672 -35.68 5.30 13.23
C ALA A 672 -35.72 4.41 11.98
N ALA A 673 -35.52 4.99 10.81
CA ALA A 673 -35.46 4.27 9.53
C ALA A 673 -34.19 3.40 9.40
N ASP A 674 -33.11 3.78 10.07
CA ASP A 674 -31.79 3.10 10.00
C ASP A 674 -31.54 2.19 11.22
N PHE A 675 -32.35 2.31 12.27
CA PHE A 675 -32.17 1.55 13.50
C PHE A 675 -32.81 0.17 13.45
N LYS A 676 -32.03 -0.82 13.80
CA LYS A 676 -32.53 -2.17 14.08
C LYS A 676 -31.72 -2.80 15.21
N ALA A 677 -32.42 -3.24 16.23
CA ALA A 677 -31.83 -3.97 17.37
C ALA A 677 -31.12 -5.23 16.87
N GLY A 678 -29.89 -5.47 17.34
CA GLY A 678 -29.05 -6.59 16.95
C GLY A 678 -28.19 -6.33 15.73
N ASP A 679 -28.41 -5.23 14.99
CA ASP A 679 -27.50 -4.83 13.91
C ASP A 679 -26.24 -4.15 14.48
N THR A 680 -25.18 -4.19 13.70
CA THR A 680 -23.90 -3.56 14.04
C THR A 680 -23.86 -2.14 13.46
N TYR A 681 -23.42 -1.19 14.30
CA TYR A 681 -23.17 0.19 13.93
C TYR A 681 -21.72 0.54 14.26
N GLY A 682 -21.14 1.41 13.45
CA GLY A 682 -19.77 1.80 13.63
C GLY A 682 -19.59 3.31 13.77
N VAL A 683 -18.48 3.73 14.35
CA VAL A 683 -18.10 5.13 14.47
C VAL A 683 -16.67 5.31 13.99
N ARG A 684 -16.43 6.33 13.18
CA ARG A 684 -15.13 6.70 12.63
C ARG A 684 -14.80 8.13 13.06
N ALA A 685 -13.60 8.33 13.60
CA ALA A 685 -13.11 9.65 14.00
C ALA A 685 -12.41 10.35 12.84
N ALA A 686 -12.71 11.62 12.60
CA ALA A 686 -12.02 12.45 11.62
C ALA A 686 -10.85 13.20 12.23
N ASN A 687 -9.77 13.39 11.44
CA ASN A 687 -8.71 14.34 11.79
C ASN A 687 -9.17 15.80 11.57
N GLU A 688 -8.29 16.78 11.83
CA GLU A 688 -8.65 18.19 11.67
C GLU A 688 -8.95 18.58 10.20
N MET A 689 -8.41 17.83 9.23
CA MET A 689 -8.67 18.07 7.81
C MET A 689 -10.00 17.46 7.34
N GLY A 690 -10.65 16.65 8.17
CA GLY A 690 -11.89 15.95 7.87
C GLY A 690 -11.72 14.47 7.46
N GLY A 691 -10.49 13.97 7.38
CA GLY A 691 -10.22 12.60 6.96
C GLY A 691 -10.63 11.55 7.99
N LEU A 692 -11.42 10.56 7.56
CA LEU A 692 -11.95 9.52 8.44
C LEU A 692 -10.92 8.40 8.67
N GLY A 693 -10.74 8.03 9.94
CA GLY A 693 -9.94 6.89 10.37
C GLY A 693 -10.69 5.57 10.37
N ALA A 694 -10.16 4.61 11.10
CA ALA A 694 -10.73 3.27 11.22
C ALA A 694 -12.11 3.31 11.90
N GLN A 695 -12.95 2.32 11.57
CA GLN A 695 -14.26 2.13 12.15
C GLN A 695 -14.16 1.27 13.41
N VAL A 696 -14.80 1.71 14.46
CA VAL A 696 -15.01 0.93 15.69
C VAL A 696 -16.48 0.56 15.76
N ASP A 697 -16.79 -0.70 16.01
CA ASP A 697 -18.13 -1.24 15.91
C ASP A 697 -18.75 -1.55 17.28
N VAL A 698 -20.08 -1.46 17.35
CA VAL A 698 -20.91 -1.90 18.46
C VAL A 698 -22.18 -2.56 17.94
N THR A 699 -22.63 -3.61 18.59
CA THR A 699 -23.96 -4.20 18.31
C THR A 699 -25.02 -3.43 19.07
N ALA A 700 -26.04 -2.94 18.37
CA ALA A 700 -27.14 -2.22 18.99
C ALA A 700 -27.95 -3.12 19.89
N GLU A 701 -28.03 -2.75 21.15
CA GLU A 701 -28.86 -3.45 22.09
C GLU A 701 -30.35 -3.17 21.84
N SER A 702 -31.22 -4.14 22.17
CA SER A 702 -32.66 -3.90 22.19
C SER A 702 -32.96 -2.89 23.30
N GLY A 703 -33.28 -1.64 22.90
CA GLY A 703 -33.46 -0.55 23.83
C GLY A 703 -34.62 -0.78 24.80
N ILE A 704 -34.32 -1.47 25.88
CA ILE A 704 -35.12 -1.41 27.11
C ILE A 704 -34.10 -1.08 28.21
N SER A 705 -33.70 0.17 28.31
CA SER A 705 -33.05 0.64 29.53
C SER A 705 -34.14 0.71 30.63
N SER A 706 -33.89 0.05 31.73
CA SER A 706 -34.68 0.30 32.94
C SER A 706 -34.35 1.72 33.39
N VAL A 707 -35.21 2.66 33.07
CA VAL A 707 -35.15 3.97 33.70
C VAL A 707 -35.60 3.82 35.13
N THR A 708 -34.70 3.91 36.09
CA THR A 708 -35.04 4.17 37.46
C THR A 708 -35.60 5.60 37.53
N ALA A 709 -36.91 5.71 37.53
CA ALA A 709 -37.54 7.01 37.64
C ALA A 709 -37.64 7.38 39.13
N ASP A 710 -37.03 8.51 39.48
CA ASP A 710 -37.20 9.13 40.82
C ASP A 710 -38.59 9.83 40.98
N SER A 711 -39.53 9.61 40.07
CA SER A 711 -40.89 10.16 40.09
C SER A 711 -41.96 9.09 39.86
N GLU A 712 -43.09 9.19 40.59
CA GLU A 712 -44.21 8.29 40.38
C GLU A 712 -44.87 8.54 39.01
N ALA A 713 -45.24 7.45 38.32
CA ALA A 713 -46.01 7.53 37.10
C ALA A 713 -47.40 8.08 37.34
N VAL A 714 -47.82 9.09 36.57
CA VAL A 714 -49.16 9.67 36.63
C VAL A 714 -50.20 8.80 35.94
N SER A 715 -49.78 7.89 35.07
CA SER A 715 -50.62 6.95 34.36
C SER A 715 -49.84 5.69 33.99
N THR A 716 -50.46 4.51 34.19
CA THR A 716 -49.94 3.21 33.80
C THR A 716 -50.97 2.46 32.95
N VAL A 717 -50.55 2.01 31.77
CA VAL A 717 -51.39 1.23 30.86
C VAL A 717 -50.67 -0.06 30.47
N TRP A 718 -51.43 -1.16 30.44
CA TRP A 718 -50.89 -2.47 30.11
C TRP A 718 -51.42 -2.97 28.77
N TYR A 719 -50.53 -3.57 27.96
CA TYR A 719 -50.86 -4.18 26.68
C TYR A 719 -50.31 -5.61 26.61
N ASN A 720 -50.98 -6.46 25.85
CA ASN A 720 -50.41 -7.76 25.46
C ASN A 720 -49.45 -7.59 24.25
N LEU A 721 -48.79 -8.66 23.83
CA LEU A 721 -47.88 -8.63 22.70
C LEU A 721 -48.53 -8.29 21.35
N GLN A 722 -49.85 -8.36 21.25
CA GLN A 722 -50.64 -7.97 20.07
C GLN A 722 -51.00 -6.48 20.09
N GLY A 723 -50.55 -5.70 21.10
CA GLY A 723 -50.87 -4.30 21.27
C GLY A 723 -52.27 -4.01 21.80
N ILE A 724 -52.99 -5.03 22.31
CA ILE A 724 -54.30 -4.87 22.87
C ILE A 724 -54.20 -4.51 24.37
N ARG A 725 -54.89 -3.45 24.80
CA ARG A 725 -54.91 -3.03 26.20
C ARG A 725 -55.53 -4.12 27.08
N VAL A 726 -54.86 -4.43 28.17
CA VAL A 726 -55.31 -5.44 29.16
C VAL A 726 -55.35 -4.83 30.55
N ALA A 727 -56.04 -5.51 31.49
CA ALA A 727 -56.08 -5.09 32.88
C ALA A 727 -54.72 -5.30 33.57
N GLU A 728 -54.43 -4.50 34.56
CA GLU A 728 -53.31 -4.73 35.46
C GLU A 728 -53.41 -6.13 36.11
N GLY A 729 -52.29 -6.87 36.10
CA GLY A 729 -52.28 -8.25 36.63
C GLY A 729 -52.75 -9.33 35.65
N ALA A 730 -53.07 -9.03 34.42
CA ALA A 730 -53.30 -10.03 33.39
C ALA A 730 -52.06 -10.92 33.26
N LYS A 731 -52.25 -12.24 33.10
CA LYS A 731 -51.12 -13.20 33.01
C LYS A 731 -50.50 -13.23 31.64
N GLY A 732 -49.19 -13.46 31.62
CA GLY A 732 -48.43 -13.60 30.39
C GLY A 732 -47.36 -12.53 30.22
N ILE A 733 -46.83 -12.39 28.98
CA ILE A 733 -45.86 -11.35 28.64
C ILE A 733 -46.64 -10.08 28.31
N LEU A 734 -46.46 -9.04 29.11
CA LEU A 734 -47.15 -7.77 29.01
C LEU A 734 -46.17 -6.62 28.71
N ILE A 735 -46.69 -5.60 28.07
CA ILE A 735 -46.01 -4.31 27.85
C ILE A 735 -46.69 -3.30 28.79
N LYS A 736 -45.94 -2.82 29.78
CA LYS A 736 -46.32 -1.75 30.69
C LYS A 736 -45.89 -0.42 30.12
N VAL A 737 -46.81 0.52 29.95
CA VAL A 737 -46.50 1.89 29.51
C VAL A 737 -46.85 2.81 30.68
N GLU A 738 -45.83 3.50 31.18
CA GLU A 738 -45.94 4.46 32.28
C GLU A 738 -45.75 5.89 31.70
N THR A 739 -46.66 6.77 32.00
CA THR A 739 -46.57 8.20 31.63
C THR A 739 -46.28 9.00 32.88
N PHE A 740 -45.36 9.91 32.83
CA PHE A 740 -44.91 10.78 33.93
C PHE A 740 -45.46 12.19 33.77
N ALA A 741 -45.43 12.99 34.83
CA ALA A 741 -45.99 14.35 34.86
C ALA A 741 -45.31 15.32 33.86
N ASP A 742 -44.12 15.02 33.44
CA ASP A 742 -43.34 15.78 32.42
C ASP A 742 -43.64 15.36 30.96
N GLY A 743 -44.62 14.46 30.77
CA GLY A 743 -45.03 13.95 29.48
C GLY A 743 -44.15 12.78 28.92
N ARG A 744 -43.09 12.39 29.62
CA ARG A 744 -42.32 11.21 29.24
C ARG A 744 -43.16 9.93 29.39
N THR A 745 -42.93 8.98 28.48
CA THR A 745 -43.50 7.64 28.60
C THR A 745 -42.35 6.62 28.69
N VAL A 746 -42.48 5.67 29.62
CA VAL A 746 -41.56 4.54 29.75
C VAL A 746 -42.33 3.26 29.45
N THR A 747 -41.77 2.43 28.62
CA THR A 747 -42.37 1.16 28.21
C THR A 747 -41.53 0.01 28.73
N THR A 748 -42.09 -0.86 29.52
CA THR A 748 -41.43 -2.00 30.15
C THR A 748 -42.11 -3.31 29.73
N LYS A 749 -41.34 -4.29 29.34
CA LYS A 749 -41.82 -5.66 29.11
C LYS A 749 -41.74 -6.43 30.41
N THR A 750 -42.87 -6.93 30.88
CA THR A 750 -42.99 -7.63 32.15
C THR A 750 -43.62 -9.01 31.93
N VAL A 751 -43.13 -10.03 32.64
CA VAL A 751 -43.77 -11.34 32.70
C VAL A 751 -44.59 -11.38 33.97
N VAL A 752 -45.93 -11.61 33.87
CA VAL A 752 -46.84 -11.77 35.00
C VAL A 752 -47.23 -13.24 35.01
N GLU A 753 -46.84 -13.96 36.07
CA GLU A 753 -47.09 -15.40 36.25
C GLU A 753 -48.53 -15.73 36.67
#